data_fbe96d278ecb75e42269be3f7ab86664
#
_entry.id   fbe96d278ecb75e42269be3f7ab86664
#
_cell.length_a   1.000
_cell.length_b   1.000
_cell.length_c   1.000
_cell.angle_alpha   90.00
_cell.angle_beta   90.00
_cell.angle_gamma   90.00
#
_symmetry.space_group_name_H-M   'P 1'
#
loop_
_entity.id
_entity.type
_entity.pdbx_description
1 polymer ?
#
loop_
_entity_poly.entity_id
_entity_poly.type
_entity_poly.pdbx_seq_one_letter_code
_entity_poly.pdbx_strand_id
1 'polypeptide(L)'
;MKYRNWQIPYTAPQPPEALLRAGYSPLLAVLLALRGYADPMQARAFLSGGDQSAFDPMLLQDMDKAVARIRTAIERRENVAVFGDYDVDGITSTCVLTDYLRRQGVPVHPYIPDRIEEGYGLNMDAITNLQRTSDITLIITVDCGITAIDETNYALQRGIDMVITDHHECSGQAIPNAVAVVDPKRPGSQYPNSGLAGVGVAYKLLCALEGGSDRVLREYGDLVAIGTVADVMPLTGENRYLVAQGLAQINAHPRPGIRALLHECGAEGRPVTATTIGFTLAPRINAAGRLGKTAVAALLLLTNDDGEADRYAAGLCQLNRERQAIEQQIWEEASAIACRYPPRMPLVLASDSWHQGVIGIAASRLSEEFHLPTIMICCDGERGKGSCRSFGGFNLYNALSACSEYLEGFGGHALAAGLTIRRENIDRFRRALGEYYRQNPADDLPELTCDLRVNDPHLLTMPCIESLDALEPCGNGNPKPLLCITGARLVNAVPIGGGRHLRLHFAKGGYNYAGIFFSCTPAQLGVRIGQWVDVAFTPQINEFRGRRSVQLLVTDVRPSDPLPLCRALLKNQCIPAWDTVDLYPLRADFAVAWRWLNAPVAFPLEELPARAPMRPEKFCVCLRVMAEMGLAAVDFDGETLRLRPLPTSGKVDLGASKLLQTLRERRQSLL
;
A
#
# COMPACT_ATOMS: atom_id res chain seq x y z
N MET A 1 14.29 -13.37 -5.26
CA MET A 1 13.19 -13.33 -4.25
C MET A 1 13.10 -11.90 -3.76
N LYS A 2 11.91 -11.35 -3.75
CA LYS A 2 11.64 -9.95 -3.35
C LYS A 2 11.61 -9.79 -1.83
N TYR A 3 11.30 -10.86 -1.10
CA TYR A 3 11.17 -10.88 0.35
C TYR A 3 12.09 -11.95 0.96
N ARG A 4 12.62 -11.68 2.16
CA ARG A 4 13.49 -12.61 2.87
C ARG A 4 12.73 -13.77 3.49
N ASN A 5 11.63 -13.44 4.17
CA ASN A 5 10.80 -14.38 4.91
C ASN A 5 9.32 -14.18 4.53
N TRP A 6 8.56 -15.29 4.56
CA TRP A 6 7.11 -15.25 4.44
C TRP A 6 6.50 -15.75 5.73
N GLN A 7 5.66 -14.94 6.33
CA GLN A 7 4.79 -15.37 7.42
C GLN A 7 3.51 -15.94 6.80
N ILE A 8 3.34 -17.25 6.90
CA ILE A 8 2.19 -17.96 6.33
C ILE A 8 1.39 -18.57 7.48
N PRO A 9 0.09 -18.31 7.62
CA PRO A 9 -0.76 -19.00 8.58
C PRO A 9 -1.00 -20.44 8.10
N TYR A 10 -0.29 -21.41 8.69
CA TYR A 10 -0.45 -22.82 8.35
C TYR A 10 -1.73 -23.46 8.91
N THR A 11 -2.32 -22.87 9.95
CA THR A 11 -3.64 -23.23 10.45
C THR A 11 -4.68 -22.41 9.71
N ALA A 12 -5.48 -23.06 8.85
CA ALA A 12 -6.62 -22.38 8.22
C ALA A 12 -7.72 -22.18 9.27
N PRO A 13 -8.07 -20.92 9.62
CA PRO A 13 -9.22 -20.70 10.48
C PRO A 13 -10.49 -21.18 9.77
N GLN A 14 -11.37 -21.85 10.52
CA GLN A 14 -12.69 -22.20 10.01
C GLN A 14 -13.53 -20.94 9.85
N PRO A 15 -14.31 -20.80 8.78
CA PRO A 15 -15.19 -19.65 8.64
C PRO A 15 -16.23 -19.67 9.77
N PRO A 16 -16.45 -18.53 10.48
CA PRO A 16 -17.46 -18.45 11.52
C PRO A 16 -18.84 -18.83 11.00
N GLU A 17 -19.49 -19.79 11.65
CA GLU A 17 -20.81 -20.30 11.23
C GLU A 17 -21.88 -19.20 11.20
N ALA A 18 -21.78 -18.22 12.10
CA ALA A 18 -22.66 -17.06 12.14
C ALA A 18 -22.59 -16.22 10.86
N LEU A 19 -21.37 -16.01 10.32
CA LEU A 19 -21.18 -15.28 9.07
C LEU A 19 -21.66 -16.09 7.86
N LEU A 20 -21.44 -17.43 7.85
CA LEU A 20 -21.98 -18.28 6.79
C LEU A 20 -23.51 -18.28 6.76
N ARG A 21 -24.16 -18.35 7.92
CA ARG A 21 -25.64 -18.23 8.05
C ARG A 21 -26.15 -16.86 7.63
N ALA A 22 -25.36 -15.81 7.78
CA ALA A 22 -25.67 -14.46 7.33
C ALA A 22 -25.47 -14.29 5.80
N GLY A 23 -25.03 -15.33 5.08
CA GLY A 23 -24.90 -15.35 3.62
C GLY A 23 -23.55 -14.88 3.09
N TYR A 24 -22.55 -14.69 3.95
CA TYR A 24 -21.20 -14.38 3.48
C TYR A 24 -20.53 -15.61 2.88
N SER A 25 -19.74 -15.41 1.81
CA SER A 25 -18.94 -16.50 1.23
C SER A 25 -17.91 -17.04 2.23
N PRO A 26 -17.48 -18.31 2.15
CA PRO A 26 -16.51 -18.86 3.08
C PRO A 26 -15.20 -18.05 3.14
N LEU A 27 -14.70 -17.60 2.00
CA LEU A 27 -13.48 -16.80 1.93
C LEU A 27 -13.65 -15.43 2.63
N LEU A 28 -14.73 -14.73 2.31
CA LEU A 28 -15.01 -13.42 2.93
C LEU A 28 -15.24 -13.57 4.44
N ALA A 29 -15.97 -14.61 4.87
CA ALA A 29 -16.23 -14.86 6.30
C ALA A 29 -14.93 -15.08 7.10
N VAL A 30 -13.98 -15.84 6.55
CA VAL A 30 -12.67 -16.04 7.18
C VAL A 30 -11.89 -14.71 7.25
N LEU A 31 -11.84 -13.96 6.16
CA LEU A 31 -11.11 -12.69 6.11
C LEU A 31 -11.71 -11.63 7.03
N LEU A 32 -13.03 -11.57 7.15
CA LEU A 32 -13.70 -10.70 8.11
C LEU A 32 -13.34 -11.07 9.55
N ALA A 33 -13.36 -12.36 9.88
CA ALA A 33 -12.97 -12.83 11.20
C ALA A 33 -11.50 -12.52 11.54
N LEU A 34 -10.58 -12.69 10.57
CA LEU A 34 -9.16 -12.33 10.72
C LEU A 34 -8.96 -10.83 10.94
N ARG A 35 -9.86 -9.99 10.42
CA ARG A 35 -9.88 -8.53 10.63
C ARG A 35 -10.62 -8.10 11.91
N GLY A 36 -11.08 -9.06 12.74
CA GLY A 36 -11.79 -8.78 13.98
C GLY A 36 -13.32 -8.68 13.89
N TYR A 37 -13.91 -8.94 12.71
CA TYR A 37 -15.35 -8.83 12.45
C TYR A 37 -16.01 -10.20 12.35
N ALA A 38 -15.94 -11.00 13.43
CA ALA A 38 -16.54 -12.34 13.46
C ALA A 38 -18.07 -12.34 13.72
N ASP A 39 -18.59 -11.24 14.24
CA ASP A 39 -20.03 -11.03 14.46
C ASP A 39 -20.71 -10.46 13.20
N PRO A 40 -21.89 -10.98 12.78
CA PRO A 40 -22.58 -10.51 11.58
C PRO A 40 -22.98 -9.03 11.59
N MET A 41 -23.32 -8.45 12.74
CA MET A 41 -23.67 -7.02 12.82
C MET A 41 -22.43 -6.16 12.66
N GLN A 42 -21.33 -6.53 13.30
CA GLN A 42 -20.04 -5.83 13.15
C GLN A 42 -19.51 -5.96 11.70
N ALA A 43 -19.61 -7.15 11.11
CA ALA A 43 -19.24 -7.39 9.72
C ALA A 43 -20.07 -6.51 8.76
N ARG A 44 -21.38 -6.46 8.95
CA ARG A 44 -22.28 -5.61 8.16
C ARG A 44 -21.93 -4.12 8.33
N ALA A 45 -21.74 -3.66 9.56
CA ALA A 45 -21.34 -2.29 9.85
C ALA A 45 -20.02 -1.94 9.14
N PHE A 46 -19.00 -2.78 9.22
CA PHE A 46 -17.73 -2.58 8.51
C PHE A 46 -17.90 -2.53 6.99
N LEU A 47 -18.67 -3.45 6.40
CA LEU A 47 -18.85 -3.56 4.96
C LEU A 47 -19.72 -2.43 4.39
N SER A 48 -20.70 -1.93 5.14
CA SER A 48 -21.57 -0.82 4.70
C SER A 48 -20.92 0.56 4.81
N GLY A 49 -19.68 0.64 5.24
CA GLY A 49 -19.01 1.91 5.53
C GLY A 49 -19.24 2.41 6.95
N GLY A 50 -19.93 1.62 7.75
CA GLY A 50 -20.13 1.81 9.18
C GLY A 50 -21.31 2.69 9.56
N ASP A 51 -22.03 2.27 10.61
CA ASP A 51 -22.87 3.14 11.46
C ASP A 51 -22.00 4.14 12.27
N GLN A 52 -20.69 4.06 12.17
CA GLN A 52 -19.77 5.07 12.70
C GLN A 52 -19.71 6.21 11.71
N SER A 53 -20.87 6.81 11.53
CA SER A 53 -21.08 8.10 10.94
C SER A 53 -20.01 9.08 11.39
N ALA A 54 -19.69 9.99 10.51
CA ALA A 54 -18.82 11.11 10.77
C ALA A 54 -18.99 11.66 12.19
N PHE A 55 -17.93 11.70 12.98
CA PHE A 55 -17.96 12.29 14.32
C PHE A 55 -18.38 13.76 14.25
N ASP A 56 -18.93 14.28 15.36
CA ASP A 56 -19.29 15.69 15.47
C ASP A 56 -18.07 16.57 15.16
N PRO A 57 -18.12 17.47 14.16
CA PRO A 57 -17.02 18.36 13.84
C PRO A 57 -16.64 19.28 15.01
N MET A 58 -17.57 19.58 15.92
CA MET A 58 -17.31 20.43 17.08
C MET A 58 -16.39 19.77 18.14
N LEU A 59 -16.07 18.48 18.00
CA LEU A 59 -15.04 17.82 18.81
C LEU A 59 -13.61 18.21 18.40
N LEU A 60 -13.42 18.77 17.19
CA LEU A 60 -12.13 19.34 16.78
C LEU A 60 -11.90 20.64 17.54
N GLN A 61 -10.72 20.76 18.14
CA GLN A 61 -10.37 21.91 18.96
C GLN A 61 -10.33 23.19 18.11
N ASP A 62 -10.81 24.31 18.65
CA ASP A 62 -10.99 25.62 18.02
C ASP A 62 -11.96 25.63 16.80
N MET A 63 -12.72 24.55 16.53
CA MET A 63 -13.72 24.55 15.47
C MET A 63 -14.78 25.63 15.65
N ASP A 64 -15.22 25.88 16.86
CA ASP A 64 -16.15 26.96 17.24
C ASP A 64 -15.64 28.35 16.86
N LYS A 65 -14.36 28.62 17.12
CA LYS A 65 -13.70 29.88 16.75
C LYS A 65 -13.53 30.02 15.24
N ALA A 66 -13.13 28.92 14.55
CA ALA A 66 -13.03 28.90 13.10
C ALA A 66 -14.38 29.22 12.44
N VAL A 67 -15.44 28.55 12.88
CA VAL A 67 -16.82 28.78 12.40
C VAL A 67 -17.25 30.23 12.64
N ALA A 68 -17.03 30.77 13.85
CA ALA A 68 -17.42 32.15 14.18
C ALA A 68 -16.70 33.17 13.29
N ARG A 69 -15.37 33.01 13.08
CA ARG A 69 -14.58 33.93 12.25
C ARG A 69 -14.97 33.85 10.78
N ILE A 70 -15.20 32.66 10.24
CA ILE A 70 -15.59 32.47 8.84
C ILE A 70 -17.01 33.01 8.60
N ARG A 71 -17.98 32.79 9.51
CA ARG A 71 -19.31 33.38 9.42
C ARG A 71 -19.24 34.91 9.39
N THR A 72 -18.39 35.51 10.21
CA THR A 72 -18.16 36.97 10.16
C THR A 72 -17.64 37.41 8.80
N ALA A 73 -16.73 36.67 8.18
CA ALA A 73 -16.22 36.97 6.85
C ALA A 73 -17.31 36.84 5.77
N ILE A 74 -18.19 35.83 5.88
CA ILE A 74 -19.33 35.64 4.98
C ILE A 74 -20.32 36.82 5.12
N GLU A 75 -20.72 37.16 6.34
CA GLU A 75 -21.66 38.24 6.62
C GLU A 75 -21.16 39.62 6.10
N ARG A 76 -19.87 39.88 6.28
CA ARG A 76 -19.23 41.13 5.87
C ARG A 76 -18.76 41.11 4.41
N ARG A 77 -18.83 39.99 3.71
CA ARG A 77 -18.26 39.79 2.38
C ARG A 77 -16.79 40.18 2.29
N GLU A 78 -16.01 39.75 3.26
CA GLU A 78 -14.58 40.01 3.32
C GLU A 78 -13.85 39.31 2.17
N ASN A 79 -12.70 39.88 1.75
CA ASN A 79 -11.80 39.17 0.83
C ASN A 79 -11.04 38.06 1.58
N VAL A 80 -11.29 36.83 1.18
CA VAL A 80 -10.74 35.63 1.84
C VAL A 80 -9.76 34.92 0.90
N ALA A 81 -8.56 34.62 1.38
CA ALA A 81 -7.65 33.70 0.70
C ALA A 81 -7.83 32.28 1.26
N VAL A 82 -7.92 31.28 0.37
CA VAL A 82 -7.82 29.87 0.70
C VAL A 82 -6.45 29.40 0.25
N PHE A 83 -5.58 29.12 1.21
CA PHE A 83 -4.19 28.75 0.97
C PHE A 83 -4.01 27.25 1.20
N GLY A 84 -3.71 26.48 0.14
CA GLY A 84 -3.54 25.02 0.22
C GLY A 84 -2.16 24.55 -0.19
N ASP A 85 -1.92 23.25 -0.08
CA ASP A 85 -0.71 22.61 -0.61
C ASP A 85 -0.86 22.20 -2.08
N TYR A 86 0.24 21.88 -2.72
CA TYR A 86 0.36 21.57 -4.16
C TYR A 86 0.05 20.10 -4.52
N ASP A 87 -0.19 19.22 -3.57
CA ASP A 87 -0.54 17.84 -3.83
C ASP A 87 -2.06 17.64 -3.96
N VAL A 88 -2.51 16.40 -4.11
CA VAL A 88 -3.93 16.10 -4.33
C VAL A 88 -4.77 16.49 -3.13
N ASP A 89 -4.28 16.28 -1.90
CA ASP A 89 -5.04 16.60 -0.70
C ASP A 89 -5.20 18.12 -0.55
N GLY A 90 -4.10 18.87 -0.69
CA GLY A 90 -4.14 20.33 -0.67
C GLY A 90 -4.99 20.91 -1.80
N ILE A 91 -4.88 20.38 -3.02
CA ILE A 91 -5.69 20.84 -4.18
C ILE A 91 -7.19 20.57 -3.93
N THR A 92 -7.56 19.33 -3.48
CA THR A 92 -8.97 19.00 -3.23
C THR A 92 -9.53 19.81 -2.05
N SER A 93 -8.76 20.01 -0.99
CA SER A 93 -9.09 20.86 0.15
C SER A 93 -9.37 22.29 -0.27
N THR A 94 -8.47 22.85 -1.09
CA THR A 94 -8.61 24.20 -1.65
C THR A 94 -9.87 24.33 -2.51
N CYS A 95 -10.13 23.33 -3.36
CA CYS A 95 -11.33 23.33 -4.21
C CYS A 95 -12.62 23.28 -3.38
N VAL A 96 -12.69 22.38 -2.38
CA VAL A 96 -13.86 22.22 -1.51
C VAL A 96 -14.20 23.54 -0.80
N LEU A 97 -13.24 24.14 -0.15
CA LEU A 97 -13.48 25.36 0.61
C LEU A 97 -13.73 26.58 -0.30
N THR A 98 -13.01 26.68 -1.42
CA THR A 98 -13.20 27.76 -2.41
C THR A 98 -14.58 27.74 -3.02
N ASP A 99 -15.05 26.57 -3.47
CA ASP A 99 -16.40 26.45 -4.06
C ASP A 99 -17.48 26.77 -3.04
N TYR A 100 -17.34 26.27 -1.81
CA TYR A 100 -18.27 26.57 -0.73
C TYR A 100 -18.39 28.07 -0.46
N LEU A 101 -17.26 28.75 -0.23
CA LEU A 101 -17.28 30.20 0.08
C LEU A 101 -17.78 31.04 -1.09
N ARG A 102 -17.45 30.68 -2.34
CA ARG A 102 -18.00 31.34 -3.53
C ARG A 102 -19.52 31.25 -3.59
N ARG A 103 -20.10 30.09 -3.27
CA ARG A 103 -21.56 29.91 -3.19
C ARG A 103 -22.21 30.71 -2.07
N GLN A 104 -21.45 31.04 -1.01
CA GLN A 104 -21.90 31.97 0.04
C GLN A 104 -21.76 33.46 -0.37
N GLY A 105 -21.29 33.75 -1.59
CA GLY A 105 -21.12 35.11 -2.10
C GLY A 105 -19.90 35.86 -1.56
N VAL A 106 -18.89 35.15 -1.06
CA VAL A 106 -17.62 35.68 -0.57
C VAL A 106 -16.65 35.84 -1.74
N PRO A 107 -15.94 36.99 -1.86
CA PRO A 107 -14.78 37.09 -2.76
C PRO A 107 -13.65 36.19 -2.29
N VAL A 108 -13.37 35.10 -3.02
CA VAL A 108 -12.40 34.07 -2.63
C VAL A 108 -11.23 34.02 -3.59
N HIS A 109 -10.05 34.05 -3.04
CA HIS A 109 -8.77 33.98 -3.76
C HIS A 109 -8.05 32.66 -3.41
N PRO A 110 -8.22 31.57 -4.20
CA PRO A 110 -7.47 30.34 -3.97
C PRO A 110 -6.00 30.57 -4.30
N TYR A 111 -5.13 30.09 -3.44
CA TYR A 111 -3.68 30.13 -3.60
C TYR A 111 -3.06 28.77 -3.32
N ILE A 112 -2.32 28.25 -4.26
CA ILE A 112 -1.56 27.00 -4.14
C ILE A 112 -0.12 27.34 -4.52
N PRO A 113 0.86 27.20 -3.60
CA PRO A 113 2.24 27.62 -3.86
C PRO A 113 2.88 26.75 -4.95
N ASP A 114 3.84 27.37 -5.68
CA ASP A 114 4.67 26.61 -6.60
C ASP A 114 5.71 25.80 -5.84
N ARG A 115 5.66 24.47 -5.98
CA ARG A 115 6.57 23.55 -5.30
C ARG A 115 8.05 23.83 -5.56
N ILE A 116 8.39 24.33 -6.76
CA ILE A 116 9.77 24.52 -7.21
C ILE A 116 10.29 25.88 -6.73
N GLU A 117 9.50 26.92 -6.95
CA GLU A 117 9.88 28.31 -6.70
C GLU A 117 9.66 28.70 -5.22
N GLU A 118 8.50 28.33 -4.64
CA GLU A 118 8.09 28.75 -3.30
C GLU A 118 8.33 27.70 -2.22
N GLY A 119 8.32 26.42 -2.59
CA GLY A 119 8.51 25.31 -1.64
C GLY A 119 7.20 24.81 -1.03
N TYR A 120 7.26 24.29 0.21
CA TYR A 120 6.14 23.74 0.93
C TYR A 120 5.56 24.75 1.92
N GLY A 121 4.24 24.83 1.95
CA GLY A 121 3.48 25.52 2.98
C GLY A 121 3.44 27.05 2.82
N LEU A 122 2.97 27.71 3.87
CA LEU A 122 2.78 29.15 3.91
C LEU A 122 4.13 29.87 3.89
N ASN A 123 4.22 30.97 3.16
CA ASN A 123 5.41 31.82 3.10
C ASN A 123 5.06 33.31 3.13
N MET A 124 5.98 34.13 3.62
CA MET A 124 5.76 35.58 3.84
C MET A 124 5.58 36.38 2.53
N ASP A 125 6.21 35.93 1.45
CA ASP A 125 6.10 36.57 0.13
C ASP A 125 4.70 36.35 -0.46
N ALA A 126 4.15 35.14 -0.32
CA ALA A 126 2.77 34.83 -0.71
C ALA A 126 1.75 35.66 0.07
N ILE A 127 1.91 35.80 1.41
CA ILE A 127 1.06 36.64 2.25
C ILE A 127 1.11 38.08 1.77
N THR A 128 2.31 38.61 1.52
CA THR A 128 2.49 39.96 1.03
C THR A 128 1.84 40.20 -0.34
N ASN A 129 2.00 39.23 -1.23
CA ASN A 129 1.40 39.28 -2.57
C ASN A 129 -0.13 39.24 -2.51
N LEU A 130 -0.72 38.34 -1.75
CA LEU A 130 -2.15 38.25 -1.55
C LEU A 130 -2.75 39.52 -0.98
N GLN A 131 -2.11 40.14 0.03
CA GLN A 131 -2.56 41.40 0.58
C GLN A 131 -2.52 42.52 -0.47
N ARG A 132 -1.44 42.62 -1.22
CA ARG A 132 -1.26 43.69 -2.22
C ARG A 132 -2.20 43.57 -3.40
N THR A 133 -2.48 42.35 -3.87
CA THR A 133 -3.25 42.12 -5.10
C THR A 133 -4.75 41.98 -4.86
N SER A 134 -5.18 41.54 -3.66
CA SER A 134 -6.55 41.16 -3.39
C SER A 134 -7.12 41.75 -2.10
N ASP A 135 -6.37 42.59 -1.39
CA ASP A 135 -6.79 43.27 -0.14
C ASP A 135 -7.46 42.30 0.86
N ILE A 136 -6.81 41.13 1.06
CA ILE A 136 -7.35 40.06 1.91
C ILE A 136 -7.30 40.46 3.39
N THR A 137 -8.34 40.05 4.15
CA THR A 137 -8.45 40.27 5.60
C THR A 137 -8.42 38.95 6.37
N LEU A 138 -8.61 37.83 5.69
CA LEU A 138 -8.59 36.50 6.27
C LEU A 138 -7.87 35.51 5.33
N ILE A 139 -6.93 34.76 5.88
CA ILE A 139 -6.36 33.56 5.23
C ILE A 139 -6.90 32.34 5.95
N ILE A 140 -7.47 31.38 5.18
CA ILE A 140 -7.81 30.05 5.67
C ILE A 140 -6.82 29.08 5.02
N THR A 141 -5.96 28.45 5.83
CA THR A 141 -5.09 27.40 5.31
C THR A 141 -5.80 26.07 5.29
N VAL A 142 -5.49 25.25 4.31
CA VAL A 142 -5.99 23.87 4.19
C VAL A 142 -4.82 22.95 3.86
N ASP A 143 -4.70 21.84 4.59
CA ASP A 143 -3.63 20.85 4.41
C ASP A 143 -2.21 21.42 4.62
N CYS A 144 -2.09 22.50 5.34
CA CYS A 144 -0.81 23.13 5.72
C CYS A 144 -1.03 24.16 6.83
N GLY A 145 0.07 24.57 7.47
CA GLY A 145 0.08 25.75 8.34
C GLY A 145 0.29 25.44 9.81
N ILE A 146 0.18 24.20 10.29
CA ILE A 146 0.37 23.85 11.71
C ILE A 146 1.78 24.20 12.23
N THR A 147 2.76 24.27 11.35
CA THR A 147 4.15 24.64 11.67
C THR A 147 4.50 26.09 11.33
N ALA A 148 3.58 26.86 10.72
CA ALA A 148 3.81 28.19 10.19
C ALA A 148 3.67 29.30 11.27
N ILE A 149 4.52 29.25 12.31
CA ILE A 149 4.45 30.17 13.45
C ILE A 149 4.86 31.60 13.03
N ASP A 150 5.97 31.71 12.33
CA ASP A 150 6.52 33.03 11.93
C ASP A 150 5.65 33.71 10.87
N GLU A 151 5.14 32.92 9.91
CA GLU A 151 4.24 33.37 8.87
C GLU A 151 2.90 33.84 9.44
N THR A 152 2.38 33.12 10.44
CA THR A 152 1.15 33.51 11.15
C THR A 152 1.34 34.83 11.91
N ASN A 153 2.45 34.97 12.62
CA ASN A 153 2.79 36.25 13.30
C ASN A 153 2.97 37.42 12.31
N TYR A 154 3.55 37.10 11.14
CA TYR A 154 3.71 38.08 10.07
C TYR A 154 2.37 38.54 9.49
N ALA A 155 1.44 37.62 9.25
CA ALA A 155 0.07 37.95 8.81
C ALA A 155 -0.67 38.80 9.83
N LEU A 156 -0.59 38.44 11.11
CA LEU A 156 -1.21 39.18 12.22
C LEU A 156 -0.69 40.61 12.31
N GLN A 157 0.64 40.83 12.18
CA GLN A 157 1.23 42.16 12.14
C GLN A 157 0.71 43.06 11.00
N ARG A 158 0.22 42.43 9.93
CA ARG A 158 -0.39 43.09 8.78
C ARG A 158 -1.90 43.28 8.88
N GLY A 159 -2.50 42.87 10.00
CA GLY A 159 -3.94 42.96 10.21
C GLY A 159 -4.74 41.88 9.45
N ILE A 160 -4.08 40.79 9.08
CA ILE A 160 -4.73 39.66 8.42
C ILE A 160 -4.97 38.57 9.46
N ASP A 161 -6.23 38.19 9.65
CA ASP A 161 -6.61 37.04 10.49
C ASP A 161 -6.27 35.73 9.80
N MET A 162 -5.96 34.71 10.61
CA MET A 162 -5.72 33.37 10.11
C MET A 162 -6.60 32.33 10.79
N VAL A 163 -7.14 31.42 9.99
CA VAL A 163 -7.75 30.17 10.42
C VAL A 163 -6.95 29.04 9.78
N ILE A 164 -6.30 28.24 10.60
CA ILE A 164 -5.46 27.13 10.15
C ILE A 164 -6.27 25.84 10.22
N THR A 165 -6.38 25.13 9.10
CA THR A 165 -6.87 23.74 9.07
C THR A 165 -5.80 22.84 8.49
N ASP A 166 -5.36 21.86 9.29
CA ASP A 166 -4.25 20.99 8.94
C ASP A 166 -4.45 19.58 9.56
N HIS A 167 -3.61 18.64 9.19
CA HIS A 167 -3.59 17.29 9.72
C HIS A 167 -2.17 16.76 9.94
N HIS A 168 -1.17 17.58 9.73
CA HIS A 168 0.24 17.22 9.91
C HIS A 168 0.64 17.18 11.39
N GLU A 169 1.78 16.54 11.67
CA GLU A 169 2.32 16.48 13.04
C GLU A 169 2.79 17.86 13.51
N CYS A 170 2.44 18.21 14.74
CA CYS A 170 2.91 19.44 15.37
C CYS A 170 4.39 19.36 15.71
N SER A 171 5.17 20.39 15.36
CA SER A 171 6.57 20.52 15.73
C SER A 171 6.70 20.89 17.22
N GLY A 172 6.74 19.89 18.09
CA GLY A 172 6.80 20.09 19.54
C GLY A 172 5.45 20.52 20.12
N GLN A 173 5.47 21.42 21.14
CA GLN A 173 4.25 21.92 21.81
C GLN A 173 3.79 23.28 21.30
N ALA A 174 4.58 23.95 20.48
CA ALA A 174 4.26 25.29 19.94
C ALA A 174 3.30 25.16 18.75
N ILE A 175 2.24 25.96 18.79
CA ILE A 175 1.27 26.11 17.69
C ILE A 175 1.19 27.56 17.24
N PRO A 176 0.84 27.84 15.98
CA PRO A 176 0.68 29.20 15.46
C PRO A 176 -0.35 30.01 16.25
N ASN A 177 -0.08 31.30 16.44
CA ASN A 177 -0.98 32.25 17.10
C ASN A 177 -2.08 32.76 16.15
N ALA A 178 -2.88 31.83 15.59
CA ALA A 178 -3.99 32.11 14.71
C ALA A 178 -5.30 32.32 15.51
N VAL A 179 -6.34 32.86 14.86
CA VAL A 179 -7.70 32.96 15.43
C VAL A 179 -8.23 31.59 15.82
N ALA A 180 -7.95 30.60 14.98
CA ALA A 180 -8.29 29.19 15.22
C ALA A 180 -7.23 28.30 14.56
N VAL A 181 -6.92 27.18 15.22
CA VAL A 181 -6.06 26.10 14.69
C VAL A 181 -6.82 24.79 14.84
N VAL A 182 -7.33 24.28 13.73
CA VAL A 182 -8.12 23.05 13.65
C VAL A 182 -7.28 21.94 13.09
N ASP A 183 -6.82 21.06 13.96
CA ASP A 183 -6.00 19.91 13.59
C ASP A 183 -6.29 18.72 14.53
N PRO A 184 -6.63 17.53 13.99
CA PRO A 184 -6.94 16.38 14.82
C PRO A 184 -5.73 15.83 15.61
N LYS A 185 -4.49 16.15 15.20
CA LYS A 185 -3.24 15.73 15.86
C LYS A 185 -2.69 16.78 16.82
N ARG A 186 -3.36 17.90 16.96
CA ARG A 186 -2.95 18.96 17.89
C ARG A 186 -2.87 18.42 19.32
N PRO A 187 -1.85 18.81 20.12
CA PRO A 187 -1.73 18.44 21.51
C PRO A 187 -3.01 18.75 22.31
N GLY A 188 -3.54 17.73 23.00
CA GLY A 188 -4.79 17.84 23.74
C GLY A 188 -6.06 17.64 22.92
N SER A 189 -5.97 17.35 21.63
CA SER A 189 -7.11 16.99 20.79
C SER A 189 -7.81 15.73 21.32
N GLN A 190 -9.13 15.77 21.40
CA GLN A 190 -9.98 14.63 21.79
C GLN A 190 -10.79 14.10 20.59
N TYR A 191 -10.45 14.54 19.39
CA TYR A 191 -11.13 14.05 18.20
C TYR A 191 -10.81 12.57 17.98
N PRO A 192 -11.83 11.70 17.82
CA PRO A 192 -11.61 10.25 17.82
C PRO A 192 -10.81 9.72 16.63
N ASN A 193 -10.74 10.48 15.53
CA ASN A 193 -10.01 10.12 14.30
C ASN A 193 -8.87 11.10 14.03
N SER A 194 -7.69 10.82 14.57
CA SER A 194 -6.48 11.63 14.26
C SER A 194 -5.95 11.40 12.84
N GLY A 195 -6.45 10.42 12.12
CA GLY A 195 -6.02 10.07 10.75
C GLY A 195 -6.86 10.73 9.65
N LEU A 196 -7.53 11.85 9.88
CA LEU A 196 -8.16 12.62 8.78
C LEU A 196 -7.09 13.16 7.84
N ALA A 197 -7.39 13.22 6.54
CA ALA A 197 -6.65 14.00 5.56
C ALA A 197 -6.97 15.50 5.70
N GLY A 198 -6.18 16.38 5.09
CA GLY A 198 -6.47 17.81 5.05
C GLY A 198 -7.84 18.13 4.48
N VAL A 199 -8.25 17.45 3.39
CA VAL A 199 -9.62 17.56 2.83
C VAL A 199 -10.69 17.04 3.79
N GLY A 200 -10.35 16.06 4.62
CA GLY A 200 -11.23 15.58 5.69
C GLY A 200 -11.47 16.64 6.76
N VAL A 201 -10.43 17.38 7.15
CA VAL A 201 -10.54 18.53 8.08
C VAL A 201 -11.35 19.67 7.45
N ALA A 202 -11.08 20.00 6.18
CA ALA A 202 -11.87 20.98 5.43
C ALA A 202 -13.34 20.58 5.34
N TYR A 203 -13.64 19.32 5.06
CA TYR A 203 -14.99 18.76 5.10
C TYR A 203 -15.66 18.93 6.47
N LYS A 204 -14.96 18.65 7.56
CA LYS A 204 -15.47 18.86 8.93
C LYS A 204 -15.78 20.32 9.21
N LEU A 205 -14.94 21.23 8.75
CA LEU A 205 -15.20 22.66 8.83
C LEU A 205 -16.50 23.04 8.11
N LEU A 206 -16.73 22.52 6.90
CA LEU A 206 -17.98 22.76 6.19
C LEU A 206 -19.19 22.17 6.89
N CYS A 207 -19.09 20.97 7.47
CA CYS A 207 -20.16 20.37 8.28
C CYS A 207 -20.53 21.24 9.47
N ALA A 208 -19.54 21.84 10.14
CA ALA A 208 -19.76 22.77 11.25
C ALA A 208 -20.41 24.11 10.80
N LEU A 209 -20.03 24.62 9.65
CA LEU A 209 -20.62 25.82 9.06
C LEU A 209 -22.09 25.61 8.64
N GLU A 210 -22.40 24.46 8.03
CA GLU A 210 -23.76 24.09 7.57
C GLU A 210 -24.65 23.55 8.72
N GLY A 211 -24.07 23.14 9.85
CA GLY A 211 -24.78 22.49 10.94
C GLY A 211 -25.22 21.07 10.64
N GLY A 212 -24.61 20.41 9.66
CA GLY A 212 -24.89 19.01 9.28
C GLY A 212 -24.00 18.48 8.18
N SER A 213 -23.92 17.16 8.07
CA SER A 213 -23.00 16.47 7.15
C SER A 213 -23.59 16.11 5.79
N ASP A 214 -24.90 15.85 5.73
CA ASP A 214 -25.53 15.23 4.56
C ASP A 214 -25.42 16.04 3.27
N ARG A 215 -25.60 17.36 3.36
CA ARG A 215 -25.48 18.26 2.20
C ARG A 215 -24.04 18.34 1.76
N VAL A 216 -23.12 18.55 2.71
CA VAL A 216 -21.69 18.67 2.44
C VAL A 216 -21.14 17.40 1.79
N LEU A 217 -21.55 16.23 2.30
CA LEU A 217 -21.13 14.94 1.73
C LEU A 217 -21.65 14.76 0.30
N ARG A 218 -22.89 15.10 0.02
CA ARG A 218 -23.44 15.03 -1.36
C ARG A 218 -22.75 15.99 -2.34
N GLU A 219 -22.28 17.13 -1.88
CA GLU A 219 -21.64 18.13 -2.74
C GLU A 219 -20.15 17.88 -2.94
N TYR A 220 -19.46 17.36 -1.93
CA TYR A 220 -17.99 17.29 -1.91
C TYR A 220 -17.41 15.91 -1.57
N GLY A 221 -18.25 14.90 -1.35
CA GLY A 221 -17.77 13.55 -0.95
C GLY A 221 -16.80 12.93 -1.94
N ASP A 222 -16.95 13.22 -3.22
CA ASP A 222 -16.04 12.78 -4.29
C ASP A 222 -14.62 13.36 -4.12
N LEU A 223 -14.51 14.68 -3.83
CA LEU A 223 -13.21 15.32 -3.59
C LEU A 223 -12.60 14.85 -2.28
N VAL A 224 -13.43 14.68 -1.22
CA VAL A 224 -12.98 14.13 0.07
C VAL A 224 -12.40 12.73 -0.11
N ALA A 225 -13.05 11.87 -0.92
CA ALA A 225 -12.51 10.55 -1.21
C ALA A 225 -11.18 10.60 -1.97
N ILE A 226 -11.07 11.50 -2.96
CA ILE A 226 -9.86 11.62 -3.78
C ILE A 226 -8.67 12.09 -2.93
N GLY A 227 -8.80 13.14 -2.12
CA GLY A 227 -7.73 13.62 -1.27
C GLY A 227 -7.35 12.60 -0.21
N THR A 228 -8.33 12.04 0.53
CA THR A 228 -8.09 11.02 1.57
C THR A 228 -7.32 9.80 1.06
N VAL A 229 -7.67 9.30 -0.13
CA VAL A 229 -6.97 8.15 -0.74
C VAL A 229 -5.59 8.54 -1.26
N ALA A 230 -5.47 9.74 -1.85
CA ALA A 230 -4.21 10.20 -2.43
C ALA A 230 -3.14 10.48 -1.38
N ASP A 231 -3.54 10.95 -0.19
CA ASP A 231 -2.66 11.18 0.95
C ASP A 231 -2.41 9.90 1.77
N VAL A 232 -2.88 8.75 1.28
CA VAL A 232 -2.63 7.42 1.87
C VAL A 232 -3.12 7.31 3.32
N MET A 233 -4.18 8.03 3.68
CA MET A 233 -4.77 7.97 5.01
C MET A 233 -5.36 6.57 5.31
N PRO A 234 -5.41 6.15 6.61
CA PRO A 234 -6.00 4.87 6.98
C PRO A 234 -7.48 4.78 6.57
N LEU A 235 -7.83 3.79 5.73
CA LEU A 235 -9.20 3.54 5.26
C LEU A 235 -9.98 2.69 6.27
N THR A 236 -10.03 3.17 7.51
CA THR A 236 -10.76 2.58 8.65
C THR A 236 -11.72 3.60 9.25
N GLY A 237 -12.71 3.15 10.02
CA GLY A 237 -13.63 4.05 10.73
C GLY A 237 -14.24 5.13 9.82
N GLU A 238 -14.12 6.38 10.25
CA GLU A 238 -14.67 7.55 9.55
C GLU A 238 -14.10 7.76 8.13
N ASN A 239 -12.78 7.59 7.95
CA ASN A 239 -12.18 7.72 6.62
C ASN A 239 -12.74 6.68 5.65
N ARG A 240 -12.95 5.43 6.11
CA ARG A 240 -13.58 4.40 5.31
C ARG A 240 -15.00 4.82 4.89
N TYR A 241 -15.78 5.35 5.82
CA TYR A 241 -17.12 5.87 5.54
C TYR A 241 -17.09 6.97 4.48
N LEU A 242 -16.27 8.01 4.67
CA LEU A 242 -16.17 9.14 3.75
C LEU A 242 -15.73 8.70 2.35
N VAL A 243 -14.72 7.82 2.26
CA VAL A 243 -14.23 7.32 0.98
C VAL A 243 -15.25 6.40 0.31
N ALA A 244 -15.98 5.55 1.05
CA ALA A 244 -17.02 4.71 0.48
C ALA A 244 -18.16 5.55 -0.12
N GLN A 245 -18.60 6.60 0.58
CA GLN A 245 -19.63 7.51 0.09
C GLN A 245 -19.16 8.30 -1.14
N GLY A 246 -17.94 8.82 -1.12
CA GLY A 246 -17.38 9.54 -2.25
C GLY A 246 -17.17 8.63 -3.48
N LEU A 247 -16.72 7.39 -3.30
CA LEU A 247 -16.64 6.41 -4.39
C LEU A 247 -18.01 6.07 -4.97
N ALA A 248 -19.04 5.92 -4.12
CA ALA A 248 -20.41 5.71 -4.58
C ALA A 248 -20.90 6.90 -5.43
N GLN A 249 -20.59 8.13 -5.02
CA GLN A 249 -20.90 9.35 -5.77
C GLN A 249 -20.16 9.40 -7.12
N ILE A 250 -18.85 9.14 -7.13
CA ILE A 250 -18.05 9.11 -8.37
C ILE A 250 -18.61 8.07 -9.35
N ASN A 251 -19.02 6.91 -8.87
CA ASN A 251 -19.57 5.86 -9.72
C ASN A 251 -20.98 6.13 -10.23
N ALA A 252 -21.78 6.88 -9.48
CA ALA A 252 -23.17 7.19 -9.88
C ALA A 252 -23.24 8.47 -10.72
N HIS A 253 -22.61 9.54 -10.26
CA HIS A 253 -22.71 10.88 -10.84
C HIS A 253 -21.39 11.66 -10.68
N PRO A 254 -20.35 11.30 -11.44
CA PRO A 254 -19.07 12.01 -11.36
C PRO A 254 -19.20 13.46 -11.81
N ARG A 255 -18.55 14.40 -11.10
CA ARG A 255 -18.48 15.79 -11.55
C ARG A 255 -17.79 15.89 -12.93
N PRO A 256 -18.01 16.95 -13.73
CA PRO A 256 -17.45 17.07 -15.08
C PRO A 256 -15.96 16.79 -15.16
N GLY A 257 -15.15 17.39 -14.27
CA GLY A 257 -13.71 17.21 -14.27
C GLY A 257 -13.26 15.77 -13.97
N ILE A 258 -13.91 15.07 -13.04
CA ILE A 258 -13.61 13.66 -12.74
C ILE A 258 -14.01 12.77 -13.92
N ARG A 259 -15.18 13.00 -14.52
CA ARG A 259 -15.65 12.25 -15.69
C ARG A 259 -14.68 12.40 -16.86
N ALA A 260 -14.28 13.62 -17.19
CA ALA A 260 -13.32 13.91 -18.25
C ALA A 260 -11.98 13.23 -18.00
N LEU A 261 -11.48 13.24 -16.74
CA LEU A 261 -10.23 12.61 -16.38
C LEU A 261 -10.31 11.07 -16.48
N LEU A 262 -11.44 10.46 -16.10
CA LEU A 262 -11.67 9.01 -16.25
C LEU A 262 -11.71 8.62 -17.74
N HIS A 263 -12.36 9.44 -18.58
CA HIS A 263 -12.40 9.25 -20.04
C HIS A 263 -10.98 9.29 -20.65
N GLU A 264 -10.22 10.34 -20.38
CA GLU A 264 -8.83 10.50 -20.86
C GLU A 264 -7.90 9.37 -20.39
N CYS A 265 -8.19 8.76 -19.24
CA CYS A 265 -7.44 7.62 -18.71
C CYS A 265 -7.88 6.26 -19.27
N GLY A 266 -8.92 6.19 -20.09
CA GLY A 266 -9.53 4.94 -20.55
C GLY A 266 -10.13 4.10 -19.42
N ALA A 267 -10.57 4.75 -18.33
CA ALA A 267 -11.19 4.11 -17.16
C ALA A 267 -12.71 4.25 -17.15
N GLU A 268 -13.30 4.93 -18.12
CA GLU A 268 -14.75 5.12 -18.27
C GLU A 268 -15.48 3.77 -18.39
N GLY A 269 -16.68 3.69 -17.79
CA GLY A 269 -17.51 2.48 -17.80
C GLY A 269 -17.01 1.34 -16.90
N ARG A 270 -15.96 1.57 -16.12
CA ARG A 270 -15.48 0.63 -15.10
C ARG A 270 -15.73 1.18 -13.71
N PRO A 271 -16.00 0.31 -12.70
CA PRO A 271 -16.11 0.77 -11.32
C PRO A 271 -14.83 1.48 -10.85
N VAL A 272 -15.00 2.70 -10.36
CA VAL A 272 -13.92 3.45 -9.72
C VAL A 272 -13.76 2.95 -8.29
N THR A 273 -12.57 2.55 -7.93
CA THR A 273 -12.18 2.06 -6.60
C THR A 273 -11.12 2.95 -5.98
N ALA A 274 -10.78 2.75 -4.71
CA ALA A 274 -9.64 3.44 -4.10
C ALA A 274 -8.33 3.20 -4.89
N THR A 275 -8.13 2.01 -5.48
CA THR A 275 -7.02 1.74 -6.39
C THR A 275 -7.05 2.64 -7.63
N THR A 276 -8.22 2.89 -8.22
CA THR A 276 -8.37 3.80 -9.37
C THR A 276 -7.98 5.23 -8.98
N ILE A 277 -8.42 5.69 -7.80
CA ILE A 277 -8.01 7.01 -7.29
C ILE A 277 -6.49 7.04 -7.12
N GLY A 278 -5.90 6.14 -6.34
CA GLY A 278 -4.48 6.20 -5.96
C GLY A 278 -3.51 5.99 -7.14
N PHE A 279 -3.87 5.17 -8.13
CA PHE A 279 -2.96 4.80 -9.23
C PHE A 279 -3.33 5.38 -10.60
N THR A 280 -4.53 5.95 -10.74
CA THR A 280 -4.97 6.54 -12.02
C THR A 280 -5.24 8.04 -11.90
N LEU A 281 -6.11 8.48 -10.99
CA LEU A 281 -6.49 9.89 -10.88
C LEU A 281 -5.41 10.71 -10.17
N ALA A 282 -5.02 10.32 -8.96
CA ALA A 282 -4.08 11.07 -8.13
C ALA A 282 -2.71 11.31 -8.79
N PRO A 283 -2.08 10.36 -9.52
CA PRO A 283 -0.81 10.63 -10.19
C PRO A 283 -0.89 11.73 -11.27
N ARG A 284 -2.04 11.93 -11.90
CA ARG A 284 -2.25 12.98 -12.91
C ARG A 284 -2.42 14.35 -12.26
N ILE A 285 -3.20 14.41 -11.19
CA ILE A 285 -3.36 15.63 -10.39
C ILE A 285 -2.02 16.02 -9.77
N ASN A 286 -1.31 15.08 -9.14
CA ASN A 286 0.02 15.29 -8.56
C ASN A 286 1.08 15.73 -9.57
N ALA A 287 0.95 15.34 -10.86
CA ALA A 287 1.88 15.76 -11.89
C ALA A 287 1.86 17.28 -12.10
N ALA A 288 0.70 17.91 -11.93
CA ALA A 288 0.57 19.37 -11.99
C ALA A 288 1.41 20.07 -10.90
N GLY A 289 1.33 19.61 -9.65
CA GLY A 289 2.14 20.12 -8.54
C GLY A 289 3.65 19.90 -8.75
N ARG A 290 4.03 18.75 -9.29
CA ARG A 290 5.44 18.43 -9.54
C ARG A 290 6.08 19.25 -10.66
N LEU A 291 5.29 19.74 -11.61
CA LEU A 291 5.74 20.52 -12.76
C LEU A 291 5.34 22.01 -12.68
N GLY A 292 4.96 22.50 -11.49
CA GLY A 292 4.62 23.91 -11.25
C GLY A 292 3.38 24.42 -11.99
N LYS A 293 2.37 23.55 -12.19
CA LYS A 293 1.13 23.88 -12.93
C LYS A 293 -0.14 23.51 -12.18
N THR A 294 -0.15 23.70 -10.86
CA THR A 294 -1.24 23.31 -9.94
C THR A 294 -2.60 23.91 -10.31
N ALA A 295 -2.62 25.12 -10.88
CA ALA A 295 -3.84 25.79 -11.29
C ALA A 295 -4.70 24.93 -12.25
N VAL A 296 -4.09 24.15 -13.15
CA VAL A 296 -4.84 23.30 -14.10
C VAL A 296 -5.63 22.23 -13.35
N ALA A 297 -5.07 21.66 -12.27
CA ALA A 297 -5.75 20.67 -11.47
C ALA A 297 -6.94 21.26 -10.69
N ALA A 298 -6.75 22.43 -10.06
CA ALA A 298 -7.83 23.12 -9.38
C ALA A 298 -8.97 23.53 -10.34
N LEU A 299 -8.62 24.06 -11.52
CA LEU A 299 -9.59 24.41 -12.55
C LEU A 299 -10.39 23.19 -13.04
N LEU A 300 -9.74 22.04 -13.24
CA LEU A 300 -10.42 20.79 -13.58
C LEU A 300 -11.47 20.40 -12.54
N LEU A 301 -11.13 20.47 -11.25
CA LEU A 301 -12.03 20.04 -10.18
C LEU A 301 -13.14 21.05 -9.87
N LEU A 302 -12.99 22.31 -10.25
CA LEU A 302 -13.94 23.39 -10.00
C LEU A 302 -14.86 23.68 -11.18
N THR A 303 -14.49 23.33 -12.42
CA THR A 303 -15.32 23.65 -13.60
C THR A 303 -16.62 22.83 -13.64
N ASN A 304 -17.67 23.50 -14.09
CA ASN A 304 -18.96 22.89 -14.41
C ASN A 304 -19.22 22.79 -15.93
N ASP A 305 -18.28 23.24 -16.76
CA ASP A 305 -18.33 23.17 -18.22
C ASP A 305 -17.59 21.94 -18.73
N ASP A 306 -18.27 21.11 -19.51
CA ASP A 306 -17.73 19.86 -20.04
C ASP A 306 -16.54 20.10 -21.00
N GLY A 307 -16.61 21.15 -21.83
CA GLY A 307 -15.52 21.45 -22.77
C GLY A 307 -14.26 21.97 -22.08
N GLU A 308 -14.42 22.70 -20.97
CA GLU A 308 -13.30 23.07 -20.11
C GLU A 308 -12.70 21.87 -19.38
N ALA A 309 -13.58 20.99 -18.85
CA ALA A 309 -13.18 19.76 -18.19
C ALA A 309 -12.32 18.88 -19.10
N ASP A 310 -12.74 18.67 -20.34
CA ASP A 310 -11.99 17.89 -21.34
C ASP A 310 -10.61 18.50 -21.62
N ARG A 311 -10.53 19.83 -21.79
CA ARG A 311 -9.23 20.51 -22.00
C ARG A 311 -8.29 20.36 -20.81
N TYR A 312 -8.79 20.56 -19.59
CA TYR A 312 -7.97 20.43 -18.38
C TYR A 312 -7.55 18.99 -18.11
N ALA A 313 -8.43 18.01 -18.36
CA ALA A 313 -8.13 16.59 -18.23
C ALA A 313 -7.04 16.15 -19.21
N ALA A 314 -7.15 16.54 -20.47
CA ALA A 314 -6.11 16.30 -21.48
C ALA A 314 -4.79 16.94 -21.09
N GLY A 315 -4.82 18.17 -20.55
CA GLY A 315 -3.65 18.88 -20.01
C GLY A 315 -2.97 18.11 -18.87
N LEU A 316 -3.73 17.64 -17.88
CA LEU A 316 -3.18 16.84 -16.77
C LEU A 316 -2.60 15.50 -17.25
N CYS A 317 -3.27 14.83 -18.18
CA CYS A 317 -2.75 13.60 -18.77
C CYS A 317 -1.43 13.85 -19.53
N GLN A 318 -1.30 14.99 -20.21
CA GLN A 318 -0.06 15.38 -20.86
C GLN A 318 1.05 15.66 -19.83
N LEU A 319 0.77 16.45 -18.78
CA LEU A 319 1.73 16.69 -17.70
C LEU A 319 2.20 15.40 -17.02
N ASN A 320 1.30 14.45 -16.82
CA ASN A 320 1.69 13.16 -16.26
C ASN A 320 2.59 12.35 -17.20
N ARG A 321 2.37 12.40 -18.52
CA ARG A 321 3.28 11.78 -19.52
C ARG A 321 4.67 12.45 -19.48
N GLU A 322 4.72 13.76 -19.41
CA GLU A 322 5.97 14.54 -19.28
C GLU A 322 6.71 14.16 -18.00
N ARG A 323 6.01 14.15 -16.87
CA ARG A 323 6.58 13.72 -15.59
C ARG A 323 7.14 12.29 -15.66
N GLN A 324 6.42 11.34 -16.30
CA GLN A 324 6.88 9.97 -16.48
C GLN A 324 8.12 9.87 -17.36
N ALA A 325 8.20 10.67 -18.43
CA ALA A 325 9.39 10.71 -19.28
C ALA A 325 10.62 11.25 -18.52
N ILE A 326 10.44 12.33 -17.76
CA ILE A 326 11.50 12.91 -16.90
C ILE A 326 11.93 11.88 -15.84
N GLU A 327 10.98 11.23 -15.19
CA GLU A 327 11.26 10.17 -14.19
C GLU A 327 12.06 9.03 -14.78
N GLN A 328 11.67 8.55 -15.96
CA GLN A 328 12.36 7.46 -16.65
C GLN A 328 13.80 7.84 -17.01
N GLN A 329 14.02 9.03 -17.54
CA GLN A 329 15.35 9.53 -17.83
C GLN A 329 16.24 9.61 -16.59
N ILE A 330 15.71 10.23 -15.51
CA ILE A 330 16.43 10.34 -14.22
C ILE A 330 16.77 8.94 -13.68
N TRP A 331 15.83 8.00 -13.77
CA TRP A 331 16.03 6.63 -13.27
C TRP A 331 17.11 5.90 -14.08
N GLU A 332 17.12 6.02 -15.41
CA GLU A 332 18.14 5.40 -16.28
C GLU A 332 19.54 5.92 -15.97
N GLU A 333 19.69 7.24 -15.87
CA GLU A 333 20.95 7.88 -15.51
C GLU A 333 21.43 7.46 -14.12
N ALA A 334 20.54 7.53 -13.13
CA ALA A 334 20.84 7.23 -11.73
C ALA A 334 21.14 5.73 -11.50
N SER A 335 20.42 4.82 -12.17
CA SER A 335 20.67 3.38 -12.12
C SER A 335 22.03 3.03 -12.69
N ALA A 336 22.43 3.66 -13.80
CA ALA A 336 23.75 3.45 -14.40
C ALA A 336 24.90 3.89 -13.45
N ILE A 337 24.67 4.93 -12.64
CA ILE A 337 25.60 5.35 -11.60
C ILE A 337 25.55 4.35 -10.43
N ALA A 338 24.36 4.01 -9.95
CA ALA A 338 24.15 3.12 -8.80
C ALA A 338 24.77 1.72 -8.99
N CYS A 339 24.72 1.16 -10.21
CA CYS A 339 25.37 -0.11 -10.54
C CYS A 339 26.90 -0.12 -10.32
N ARG A 340 27.53 1.06 -10.23
CA ARG A 340 28.97 1.22 -9.99
C ARG A 340 29.31 1.51 -8.53
N TYR A 341 28.27 1.68 -7.68
CA TYR A 341 28.45 1.96 -6.25
C TYR A 341 28.99 0.73 -5.51
N PRO A 342 29.75 0.95 -4.42
CA PRO A 342 30.14 -0.12 -3.53
C PRO A 342 28.91 -0.85 -2.98
N PRO A 343 28.89 -2.18 -2.93
CA PRO A 343 27.77 -2.92 -2.37
C PRO A 343 27.53 -2.55 -0.90
N ARG A 344 26.26 -2.50 -0.51
CA ARG A 344 25.82 -2.19 0.86
C ARG A 344 26.19 -0.78 1.35
N MET A 345 26.16 0.20 0.48
CA MET A 345 26.31 1.61 0.83
C MET A 345 25.08 2.39 0.41
N PRO A 346 24.58 3.35 1.23
CA PRO A 346 23.49 4.23 0.82
C PRO A 346 23.80 4.92 -0.51
N LEU A 347 22.83 5.03 -1.38
CA LEU A 347 23.00 5.70 -2.65
C LEU A 347 22.89 7.23 -2.42
N VAL A 348 23.96 7.96 -2.61
CA VAL A 348 23.97 9.43 -2.61
C VAL A 348 24.37 9.90 -3.99
N LEU A 349 23.36 10.24 -4.80
CA LEU A 349 23.50 10.56 -6.21
C LEU A 349 23.18 12.05 -6.44
N ALA A 350 23.94 12.70 -7.31
CA ALA A 350 23.76 14.12 -7.60
C ALA A 350 23.91 14.42 -9.09
N SER A 351 23.10 15.32 -9.61
CA SER A 351 23.19 15.79 -11.00
C SER A 351 22.60 17.19 -11.15
N ASP A 352 23.13 17.98 -12.08
CA ASP A 352 22.59 19.27 -12.49
C ASP A 352 21.41 19.13 -13.49
N SER A 353 21.28 17.96 -14.15
CA SER A 353 20.25 17.71 -15.17
C SER A 353 18.92 17.23 -14.59
N TRP A 354 18.86 16.91 -13.31
CA TRP A 354 17.66 16.29 -12.73
C TRP A 354 16.62 17.34 -12.30
N HIS A 355 15.35 16.98 -12.46
CA HIS A 355 14.24 17.85 -12.12
C HIS A 355 13.86 17.69 -10.65
N GLN A 356 13.94 18.79 -9.86
CA GLN A 356 13.69 18.80 -8.42
C GLN A 356 12.34 18.20 -8.01
N GLY A 357 11.25 18.49 -8.75
CA GLY A 357 9.91 17.98 -8.46
C GLY A 357 9.74 16.47 -8.68
N VAL A 358 10.70 15.82 -9.40
CA VAL A 358 10.58 14.41 -9.82
C VAL A 358 11.59 13.51 -9.12
N ILE A 359 12.74 14.02 -8.64
CA ILE A 359 13.79 13.21 -8.00
C ILE A 359 13.27 12.34 -6.84
N GLY A 360 12.25 12.79 -6.11
CA GLY A 360 11.68 12.02 -5.00
C GLY A 360 11.02 10.72 -5.43
N ILE A 361 10.42 10.68 -6.64
CA ILE A 361 9.83 9.45 -7.18
C ILE A 361 10.93 8.51 -7.66
N ALA A 362 11.94 9.04 -8.36
CA ALA A 362 13.10 8.28 -8.79
C ALA A 362 13.87 7.71 -7.60
N ALA A 363 14.00 8.46 -6.49
CA ALA A 363 14.63 7.99 -5.25
C ALA A 363 13.87 6.79 -4.64
N SER A 364 12.54 6.83 -4.62
CA SER A 364 11.73 5.70 -4.16
C SER A 364 11.96 4.45 -5.00
N ARG A 365 11.93 4.61 -6.33
CA ARG A 365 12.14 3.49 -7.27
C ARG A 365 13.54 2.87 -7.14
N LEU A 366 14.59 3.70 -7.00
CA LEU A 366 15.95 3.22 -6.80
C LEU A 366 16.12 2.54 -5.43
N SER A 367 15.52 3.10 -4.38
CA SER A 367 15.56 2.51 -3.04
C SER A 367 14.95 1.11 -3.04
N GLU A 368 13.83 0.91 -3.73
CA GLU A 368 13.17 -0.39 -3.89
C GLU A 368 13.98 -1.36 -4.76
N GLU A 369 14.61 -0.87 -5.83
CA GLU A 369 15.36 -1.70 -6.77
C GLU A 369 16.69 -2.19 -6.19
N PHE A 370 17.43 -1.29 -5.53
CA PHE A 370 18.74 -1.60 -4.98
C PHE A 370 18.69 -2.08 -3.53
N HIS A 371 17.52 -2.02 -2.88
CA HIS A 371 17.32 -2.35 -1.46
C HIS A 371 18.23 -1.55 -0.52
N LEU A 372 18.39 -0.26 -0.81
CA LEU A 372 19.27 0.66 -0.08
C LEU A 372 18.58 2.00 0.17
N PRO A 373 18.86 2.68 1.30
CA PRO A 373 18.49 4.07 1.48
C PRO A 373 19.09 4.89 0.34
N THR A 374 18.26 5.76 -0.26
CA THR A 374 18.62 6.51 -1.46
C THR A 374 18.39 7.99 -1.27
N ILE A 375 19.42 8.78 -1.51
CA ILE A 375 19.43 10.24 -1.52
C ILE A 375 19.73 10.71 -2.93
N MET A 376 18.80 11.43 -3.56
CA MET A 376 18.99 12.03 -4.87
C MET A 376 19.02 13.55 -4.72
N ILE A 377 20.03 14.18 -5.28
CA ILE A 377 20.29 15.61 -5.16
C ILE A 377 20.24 16.26 -6.54
N CYS A 378 19.34 17.22 -6.72
CA CYS A 378 19.31 18.12 -7.86
C CYS A 378 20.19 19.33 -7.52
N CYS A 379 21.25 19.55 -8.29
CA CYS A 379 22.18 20.66 -8.09
C CYS A 379 21.78 21.85 -8.98
N ASP A 380 21.83 23.05 -8.38
CA ASP A 380 21.71 24.32 -9.08
C ASP A 380 22.83 25.25 -8.60
N GLY A 381 23.82 25.45 -9.46
CA GLY A 381 25.03 26.18 -9.12
C GLY A 381 25.78 25.57 -7.94
N GLU A 382 25.95 26.37 -6.87
CA GLU A 382 26.69 25.95 -5.66
C GLU A 382 25.85 25.17 -4.63
N ARG A 383 24.54 25.05 -4.84
CA ARG A 383 23.61 24.40 -3.93
C ARG A 383 22.95 23.20 -4.57
N GLY A 384 22.52 22.27 -3.72
CA GLY A 384 21.72 21.12 -4.10
C GLY A 384 20.52 20.94 -3.17
N LYS A 385 19.37 20.62 -3.74
CA LYS A 385 18.17 20.18 -3.01
C LYS A 385 18.02 18.68 -3.18
N GLY A 386 17.93 17.95 -2.07
CA GLY A 386 17.88 16.50 -2.06
C GLY A 386 16.53 15.94 -1.62
N SER A 387 16.17 14.79 -2.18
CA SER A 387 15.06 13.97 -1.73
C SER A 387 15.58 12.62 -1.29
N CYS A 388 15.20 12.19 -0.07
CA CYS A 388 15.68 10.99 0.59
C CYS A 388 14.55 9.97 0.72
N ARG A 389 14.87 8.69 0.50
CA ARG A 389 13.96 7.57 0.71
C ARG A 389 14.67 6.46 1.47
N SER A 390 13.99 5.94 2.47
CA SER A 390 14.48 4.84 3.30
C SER A 390 14.25 3.49 2.64
N PHE A 391 15.00 2.50 3.09
CA PHE A 391 14.76 1.09 2.84
C PHE A 391 15.07 0.28 4.12
N GLY A 392 14.33 -0.80 4.35
CA GLY A 392 14.61 -1.76 5.43
C GLY A 392 14.56 -1.14 6.84
N GLY A 393 13.66 -0.17 7.07
CA GLY A 393 13.51 0.46 8.39
C GLY A 393 14.61 1.46 8.76
N PHE A 394 15.54 1.79 7.86
CA PHE A 394 16.60 2.77 8.12
C PHE A 394 15.99 4.16 8.42
N ASN A 395 16.33 4.71 9.59
CA ASN A 395 15.80 6.01 10.01
C ASN A 395 16.59 7.16 9.36
N LEU A 396 15.99 7.75 8.30
CA LEU A 396 16.58 8.87 7.57
C LEU A 396 16.75 10.12 8.44
N TYR A 397 15.78 10.44 9.29
CA TYR A 397 15.86 11.63 10.13
C TYR A 397 17.06 11.57 11.08
N ASN A 398 17.27 10.45 11.75
CA ASN A 398 18.42 10.25 12.62
C ASN A 398 19.74 10.30 11.84
N ALA A 399 19.78 9.71 10.65
CA ALA A 399 20.97 9.71 9.80
C ALA A 399 21.32 11.12 9.30
N LEU A 400 20.32 11.91 8.88
CA LEU A 400 20.55 13.30 8.48
C LEU A 400 20.96 14.19 9.66
N SER A 401 20.38 13.97 10.84
CA SER A 401 20.76 14.66 12.08
C SER A 401 22.22 14.39 12.43
N ALA A 402 22.69 13.13 12.31
CA ALA A 402 24.08 12.75 12.55
C ALA A 402 25.06 13.35 11.52
N CYS A 403 24.57 13.72 10.33
CA CYS A 403 25.35 14.33 9.26
C CYS A 403 25.08 15.83 9.08
N SER A 404 24.42 16.46 10.04
CA SER A 404 23.91 17.85 9.95
C SER A 404 24.99 18.90 9.66
N GLU A 405 26.25 18.66 10.10
CA GLU A 405 27.39 19.56 9.83
C GLU A 405 27.69 19.78 8.34
N TYR A 406 27.25 18.85 7.46
CA TYR A 406 27.44 18.95 6.01
C TYR A 406 26.23 19.57 5.31
N LEU A 407 25.12 19.79 6.01
CA LEU A 407 23.83 20.23 5.45
C LEU A 407 23.56 21.70 5.81
N GLU A 408 22.94 22.44 4.91
CA GLU A 408 22.38 23.78 5.20
C GLU A 408 21.02 23.69 5.88
N GLY A 409 20.28 22.59 5.64
CA GLY A 409 19.01 22.29 6.27
C GLY A 409 18.51 20.91 5.87
N PHE A 410 17.67 20.33 6.70
CA PHE A 410 16.98 19.07 6.42
C PHE A 410 15.68 18.99 7.21
N GLY A 411 14.75 18.17 6.74
CA GLY A 411 13.48 17.91 7.41
C GLY A 411 12.79 16.67 6.86
N GLY A 412 11.82 16.15 7.59
CA GLY A 412 11.06 14.96 7.23
C GLY A 412 10.97 13.95 8.37
N HIS A 413 10.74 12.70 8.01
CA HIS A 413 10.48 11.58 8.92
C HIS A 413 11.46 10.42 8.70
N ALA A 414 11.28 9.34 9.45
CA ALA A 414 12.13 8.16 9.35
C ALA A 414 12.20 7.57 7.93
N LEU A 415 11.10 7.59 7.16
CA LEU A 415 11.01 6.92 5.86
C LEU A 415 11.27 7.83 4.66
N ALA A 416 11.03 9.13 4.79
CA ALA A 416 11.22 10.11 3.73
C ALA A 416 11.64 11.45 4.32
N ALA A 417 12.62 12.09 3.67
CA ALA A 417 13.14 13.40 4.10
C ALA A 417 13.58 14.23 2.89
N GLY A 418 13.75 15.53 3.14
CA GLY A 418 14.36 16.47 2.23
C GLY A 418 15.62 17.08 2.85
N LEU A 419 16.55 17.56 2.03
CA LEU A 419 17.74 18.26 2.49
C LEU A 419 18.16 19.38 1.53
N THR A 420 18.90 20.32 2.06
CA THR A 420 19.65 21.34 1.29
C THR A 420 21.12 21.21 1.65
N ILE A 421 22.00 21.22 0.64
CA ILE A 421 23.42 20.97 0.82
C ILE A 421 24.24 21.85 -0.14
N ARG A 422 25.44 22.28 0.27
CA ARG A 422 26.40 22.86 -0.65
C ARG A 422 27.04 21.78 -1.51
N ARG A 423 27.23 22.06 -2.80
CA ARG A 423 27.82 21.12 -3.76
C ARG A 423 29.17 20.58 -3.30
N GLU A 424 30.02 21.43 -2.74
CA GLU A 424 31.34 21.03 -2.21
C GLU A 424 31.26 20.02 -1.05
N ASN A 425 30.14 19.96 -0.34
CA ASN A 425 29.95 19.06 0.80
C ASN A 425 29.38 17.69 0.40
N ILE A 426 28.90 17.49 -0.84
CA ILE A 426 28.22 16.24 -1.24
C ILE A 426 29.11 15.01 -1.00
N ASP A 427 30.40 15.08 -1.35
CA ASP A 427 31.33 13.96 -1.16
C ASP A 427 31.68 13.71 0.32
N ARG A 428 31.69 14.75 1.15
CA ARG A 428 31.88 14.62 2.60
C ARG A 428 30.64 13.99 3.23
N PHE A 429 29.47 14.47 2.88
CA PHE A 429 28.18 13.93 3.30
C PHE A 429 28.03 12.45 2.90
N ARG A 430 28.38 12.09 1.66
CA ARG A 430 28.35 10.70 1.18
C ARG A 430 29.19 9.77 2.05
N ARG A 431 30.39 10.20 2.43
CA ARG A 431 31.29 9.44 3.30
C ARG A 431 30.73 9.31 4.72
N ALA A 432 30.27 10.42 5.29
CA ALA A 432 29.69 10.45 6.64
C ALA A 432 28.44 9.57 6.75
N LEU A 433 27.53 9.67 5.76
CA LEU A 433 26.34 8.83 5.71
C LEU A 433 26.69 7.35 5.56
N GLY A 434 27.68 7.01 4.75
CA GLY A 434 28.18 5.66 4.61
C GLY A 434 28.80 5.10 5.91
N GLU A 435 29.47 5.95 6.69
CA GLU A 435 29.98 5.58 8.02
C GLU A 435 28.84 5.31 9.00
N TYR A 436 27.85 6.21 9.05
CA TYR A 436 26.67 6.06 9.88
C TYR A 436 25.89 4.79 9.53
N TYR A 437 25.72 4.49 8.23
CA TYR A 437 25.02 3.29 7.76
C TYR A 437 25.74 1.99 8.16
N ARG A 438 27.08 1.96 8.15
CA ARG A 438 27.85 0.78 8.62
C ARG A 438 27.63 0.49 10.10
N GLN A 439 27.42 1.54 10.91
CA GLN A 439 27.15 1.41 12.35
C GLN A 439 25.66 1.12 12.63
N ASN A 440 24.77 1.57 11.75
CA ASN A 440 23.32 1.42 11.86
C ASN A 440 22.75 0.88 10.53
N PRO A 441 23.04 -0.36 10.17
CA PRO A 441 22.60 -0.91 8.89
C PRO A 441 21.07 -1.00 8.84
N ALA A 442 20.51 -0.89 7.63
CA ALA A 442 19.12 -1.25 7.40
C ALA A 442 18.89 -2.73 7.70
N ASP A 443 17.70 -3.08 8.13
CA ASP A 443 17.27 -4.46 8.18
C ASP A 443 17.36 -5.07 6.78
N ASP A 444 17.56 -6.39 6.75
CA ASP A 444 17.53 -7.15 5.50
C ASP A 444 16.14 -7.01 4.83
N LEU A 445 15.98 -7.63 3.64
CA LEU A 445 14.75 -7.64 2.84
C LEU A 445 13.48 -7.76 3.69
N PRO A 446 12.40 -7.02 3.33
CA PRO A 446 11.16 -7.03 4.09
C PRO A 446 10.55 -8.42 4.20
N GLU A 447 9.81 -8.67 5.26
CA GLU A 447 8.99 -9.86 5.42
C GLU A 447 7.67 -9.71 4.66
N LEU A 448 7.17 -10.82 4.11
CA LEU A 448 5.86 -10.89 3.47
C LEU A 448 4.88 -11.63 4.37
N THR A 449 3.87 -10.93 4.88
CA THR A 449 2.81 -11.56 5.68
C THR A 449 1.60 -11.85 4.79
N CYS A 450 1.26 -13.13 4.64
CA CYS A 450 0.04 -13.55 3.97
C CYS A 450 -1.12 -13.60 4.97
N ASP A 451 -2.29 -13.10 4.58
CA ASP A 451 -3.49 -13.13 5.44
C ASP A 451 -4.03 -14.55 5.61
N LEU A 452 -4.01 -15.34 4.54
CA LEU A 452 -4.62 -16.67 4.54
C LEU A 452 -3.93 -17.60 3.54
N ARG A 453 -3.74 -18.87 3.95
CA ARG A 453 -3.34 -19.95 3.06
C ARG A 453 -4.59 -20.61 2.44
N VAL A 454 -4.67 -20.61 1.12
CA VAL A 454 -5.83 -21.05 0.34
C VAL A 454 -5.47 -22.24 -0.55
N ASN A 455 -5.11 -23.37 0.06
CA ASN A 455 -4.84 -24.60 -0.68
C ASN A 455 -6.12 -25.31 -1.18
N ASP A 456 -7.28 -25.00 -0.61
CA ASP A 456 -8.59 -25.44 -1.06
C ASP A 456 -9.05 -24.59 -2.27
N PRO A 457 -9.19 -25.19 -3.46
CA PRO A 457 -9.59 -24.47 -4.67
C PRO A 457 -11.02 -23.92 -4.61
N HIS A 458 -11.88 -24.45 -3.75
CA HIS A 458 -13.24 -23.96 -3.59
C HIS A 458 -13.32 -22.57 -2.97
N LEU A 459 -12.23 -22.13 -2.30
CA LEU A 459 -12.09 -20.75 -1.83
C LEU A 459 -11.72 -19.77 -2.96
N LEU A 460 -11.25 -20.28 -4.11
CA LEU A 460 -10.85 -19.45 -5.26
C LEU A 460 -11.84 -19.54 -6.43
N THR A 461 -13.11 -19.78 -6.13
CA THR A 461 -14.19 -19.74 -7.14
C THR A 461 -14.59 -18.30 -7.47
N MET A 462 -15.19 -18.10 -8.65
CA MET A 462 -15.68 -16.78 -9.07
C MET A 462 -16.54 -16.09 -8.00
N PRO A 463 -17.59 -16.74 -7.42
CA PRO A 463 -18.42 -16.10 -6.40
C PRO A 463 -17.64 -15.73 -5.13
N CYS A 464 -16.64 -16.54 -4.72
CA CYS A 464 -15.80 -16.21 -3.58
C CYS A 464 -14.94 -14.97 -3.84
N ILE A 465 -14.37 -14.85 -5.04
CA ILE A 465 -13.54 -13.71 -5.38
C ILE A 465 -14.37 -12.43 -5.58
N GLU A 466 -15.54 -12.53 -6.22
CA GLU A 466 -16.49 -11.41 -6.35
C GLU A 466 -16.93 -10.87 -4.99
N SER A 467 -17.12 -11.75 -4.02
CA SER A 467 -17.51 -11.33 -2.67
C SER A 467 -16.46 -10.46 -1.98
N LEU A 468 -15.19 -10.50 -2.40
CA LEU A 468 -14.11 -9.67 -1.85
C LEU A 468 -14.26 -8.19 -2.22
N ASP A 469 -15.02 -7.87 -3.26
CA ASP A 469 -15.31 -6.48 -3.63
C ASP A 469 -16.03 -5.73 -2.49
N ALA A 470 -16.74 -6.45 -1.61
CA ALA A 470 -17.34 -5.89 -0.41
C ALA A 470 -16.30 -5.32 0.58
N LEU A 471 -15.03 -5.73 0.51
CA LEU A 471 -13.96 -5.17 1.34
C LEU A 471 -13.52 -3.76 0.90
N GLU A 472 -13.90 -3.31 -0.30
CA GLU A 472 -13.60 -1.94 -0.75
C GLU A 472 -14.30 -0.88 0.17
N PRO A 473 -13.72 0.30 0.36
CA PRO A 473 -12.44 0.77 -0.18
C PRO A 473 -11.23 0.11 0.51
N CYS A 474 -10.30 -0.39 -0.32
CA CYS A 474 -9.05 -0.99 0.13
C CYS A 474 -7.88 -0.01 -0.02
N GLY A 475 -7.02 0.03 1.00
CA GLY A 475 -5.85 0.90 1.05
C GLY A 475 -5.09 0.75 2.36
N ASN A 476 -4.47 1.83 2.84
CA ASN A 476 -3.79 1.83 4.14
C ASN A 476 -4.79 1.49 5.26
N GLY A 477 -4.39 0.68 6.23
CA GLY A 477 -5.26 0.20 7.32
C GLY A 477 -6.32 -0.84 6.93
N ASN A 478 -6.63 -0.98 5.64
CA ASN A 478 -7.53 -1.99 5.09
C ASN A 478 -7.01 -2.53 3.75
N PRO A 479 -5.88 -3.25 3.73
CA PRO A 479 -5.27 -3.72 2.48
C PRO A 479 -6.14 -4.77 1.77
N LYS A 480 -5.93 -4.90 0.44
CA LYS A 480 -6.46 -6.05 -0.29
C LYS A 480 -5.91 -7.34 0.28
N PRO A 481 -6.71 -8.42 0.36
CA PRO A 481 -6.23 -9.69 0.91
C PRO A 481 -5.03 -10.23 0.15
N LEU A 482 -3.96 -10.54 0.87
CA LEU A 482 -2.79 -11.24 0.35
C LEU A 482 -2.90 -12.72 0.73
N LEU A 483 -3.23 -13.54 -0.25
CA LEU A 483 -3.41 -14.97 -0.09
C LEU A 483 -2.16 -15.73 -0.52
N CYS A 484 -2.01 -16.97 -0.05
CA CYS A 484 -0.96 -17.83 -0.57
C CYS A 484 -1.45 -19.26 -0.85
N ILE A 485 -0.88 -19.85 -1.90
CA ILE A 485 -0.94 -21.29 -2.17
C ILE A 485 0.44 -21.86 -1.88
N THR A 486 0.52 -22.92 -1.08
CA THR A 486 1.78 -23.59 -0.77
C THR A 486 1.89 -24.91 -1.49
N GLY A 487 3.09 -25.29 -1.92
CA GLY A 487 3.35 -26.56 -2.58
C GLY A 487 2.62 -26.71 -3.91
N ALA A 488 2.48 -25.66 -4.71
CA ALA A 488 2.02 -25.74 -6.10
C ALA A 488 3.18 -26.06 -7.04
N ARG A 489 2.92 -26.67 -8.18
CA ARG A 489 3.91 -26.91 -9.21
C ARG A 489 3.90 -25.77 -10.22
N LEU A 490 5.01 -25.12 -10.48
CA LEU A 490 5.15 -24.15 -11.57
C LEU A 490 5.16 -24.88 -12.92
N VAL A 491 4.08 -24.75 -13.69
CA VAL A 491 3.90 -25.47 -14.97
C VAL A 491 4.48 -24.70 -16.13
N ASN A 492 4.31 -23.37 -16.13
CA ASN A 492 4.77 -22.52 -17.23
C ASN A 492 5.06 -21.09 -16.74
N ALA A 493 5.98 -20.39 -17.44
CA ALA A 493 6.35 -19.01 -17.21
C ALA A 493 6.62 -18.33 -18.56
N VAL A 494 5.72 -17.44 -18.98
CA VAL A 494 5.76 -16.79 -20.29
C VAL A 494 5.98 -15.30 -20.11
N PRO A 495 7.04 -14.71 -20.72
CA PRO A 495 7.24 -13.27 -20.72
C PRO A 495 6.11 -12.56 -21.50
N ILE A 496 5.63 -11.45 -20.92
CA ILE A 496 4.62 -10.57 -21.53
C ILE A 496 5.05 -9.10 -21.39
N GLY A 497 4.40 -8.19 -22.12
CA GLY A 497 4.68 -6.76 -22.03
C GLY A 497 6.13 -6.40 -22.42
N GLY A 498 6.67 -7.01 -23.49
CA GLY A 498 8.06 -6.80 -23.91
C GLY A 498 9.09 -7.41 -22.93
N GLY A 499 8.73 -8.46 -22.19
CA GLY A 499 9.62 -9.15 -21.25
C GLY A 499 9.68 -8.53 -19.85
N ARG A 500 8.92 -7.46 -19.60
CA ARG A 500 8.90 -6.75 -18.31
C ARG A 500 8.03 -7.42 -17.25
N HIS A 501 7.16 -8.35 -17.64
CA HIS A 501 6.21 -9.05 -16.78
C HIS A 501 6.18 -10.52 -17.15
N LEU A 502 5.67 -11.37 -16.23
CA LEU A 502 5.51 -12.80 -16.47
C LEU A 502 4.05 -13.23 -16.32
N ARG A 503 3.59 -14.07 -17.26
CA ARG A 503 2.40 -14.87 -17.08
C ARG A 503 2.83 -16.24 -16.57
N LEU A 504 2.33 -16.62 -15.40
CA LEU A 504 2.68 -17.84 -14.70
C LEU A 504 1.49 -18.79 -14.69
N HIS A 505 1.76 -20.09 -14.76
CA HIS A 505 0.76 -21.14 -14.60
C HIS A 505 1.22 -22.09 -13.50
N PHE A 506 0.33 -22.35 -12.55
CA PHE A 506 0.58 -23.21 -11.41
C PHE A 506 -0.45 -24.35 -11.40
N ALA A 507 -0.05 -25.52 -10.93
CA ALA A 507 -0.95 -26.67 -10.74
C ALA A 507 -0.85 -27.18 -9.30
N LYS A 508 -2.00 -27.49 -8.69
CA LYS A 508 -2.10 -28.13 -7.38
C LYS A 508 -3.40 -28.92 -7.30
N GLY A 509 -3.34 -30.18 -6.85
CA GLY A 509 -4.52 -31.01 -6.60
C GLY A 509 -5.45 -31.14 -7.80
N GLY A 510 -4.90 -31.24 -9.04
CA GLY A 510 -5.70 -31.30 -10.26
C GLY A 510 -6.21 -29.94 -10.79
N TYR A 511 -6.10 -28.88 -10.03
CA TYR A 511 -6.51 -27.54 -10.43
C TYR A 511 -5.35 -26.74 -11.02
N ASN A 512 -5.68 -25.88 -12.00
CA ASN A 512 -4.72 -24.98 -12.66
C ASN A 512 -5.05 -23.54 -12.34
N TYR A 513 -4.02 -22.75 -12.00
CA TYR A 513 -4.14 -21.35 -11.66
C TYR A 513 -3.31 -20.51 -12.62
N ALA A 514 -3.91 -19.46 -13.18
CA ALA A 514 -3.22 -18.49 -14.02
C ALA A 514 -2.88 -17.24 -13.18
N GLY A 515 -1.63 -16.80 -13.24
CA GLY A 515 -1.16 -15.62 -12.54
C GLY A 515 -0.44 -14.64 -13.46
N ILE A 516 -0.43 -13.37 -13.08
CA ILE A 516 0.43 -12.34 -13.67
C ILE A 516 1.35 -11.82 -12.58
N PHE A 517 2.64 -11.78 -12.88
CA PHE A 517 3.66 -11.20 -12.04
C PHE A 517 4.21 -9.95 -12.73
N PHE A 518 3.73 -8.78 -12.29
CA PHE A 518 4.19 -7.51 -12.84
C PHE A 518 5.61 -7.18 -12.38
N SER A 519 6.33 -6.44 -13.21
CA SER A 519 7.70 -5.97 -12.93
C SER A 519 8.66 -7.09 -12.49
N CYS A 520 8.51 -8.28 -13.11
CA CYS A 520 9.36 -9.43 -12.90
C CYS A 520 9.79 -10.00 -14.25
N THR A 521 11.10 -10.04 -14.48
CA THR A 521 11.69 -10.67 -15.65
C THR A 521 11.96 -12.16 -15.42
N PRO A 522 12.16 -12.98 -16.45
CA PRO A 522 12.53 -14.40 -16.29
C PRO A 522 13.77 -14.62 -15.40
N ALA A 523 14.75 -13.71 -15.46
CA ALA A 523 15.97 -13.80 -14.67
C ALA A 523 15.72 -13.53 -13.16
N GLN A 524 14.72 -12.67 -12.86
CA GLN A 524 14.37 -12.30 -11.49
C GLN A 524 13.43 -13.31 -10.80
N LEU A 525 12.79 -14.21 -11.55
CA LEU A 525 11.79 -15.13 -10.99
C LEU A 525 12.35 -16.06 -9.88
N GLY A 526 13.61 -16.45 -9.98
CA GLY A 526 14.31 -17.23 -8.94
C GLY A 526 13.86 -18.68 -8.77
N VAL A 527 12.87 -19.15 -9.55
CA VAL A 527 12.35 -20.54 -9.55
C VAL A 527 12.29 -21.08 -10.99
N ARG A 528 12.24 -22.41 -11.13
CA ARG A 528 12.29 -23.09 -12.43
C ARG A 528 10.95 -23.77 -12.74
N ILE A 529 10.62 -23.88 -14.03
CA ILE A 529 9.47 -24.68 -14.48
C ILE A 529 9.64 -26.12 -13.99
N GLY A 530 8.56 -26.69 -13.47
CA GLY A 530 8.53 -28.03 -12.87
C GLY A 530 8.82 -28.06 -11.36
N GLN A 531 9.33 -26.96 -10.79
CA GLN A 531 9.63 -26.85 -9.35
C GLN A 531 8.33 -26.69 -8.53
N TRP A 532 8.36 -27.19 -7.30
CA TRP A 532 7.34 -26.94 -6.29
C TRP A 532 7.62 -25.58 -5.65
N VAL A 533 6.58 -24.75 -5.59
CA VAL A 533 6.67 -23.35 -5.19
C VAL A 533 5.53 -22.97 -4.24
N ASP A 534 5.79 -21.96 -3.41
CA ASP A 534 4.77 -21.20 -2.72
C ASP A 534 4.53 -19.91 -3.49
N VAL A 535 3.27 -19.52 -3.62
CA VAL A 535 2.84 -18.34 -4.39
C VAL A 535 2.03 -17.43 -3.50
N ALA A 536 2.47 -16.18 -3.33
CA ALA A 536 1.72 -15.12 -2.67
C ALA A 536 1.05 -14.23 -3.72
N PHE A 537 -0.23 -13.94 -3.55
CA PHE A 537 -1.02 -13.24 -4.55
C PHE A 537 -2.25 -12.55 -3.96
N THR A 538 -2.72 -11.51 -4.65
CA THR A 538 -4.07 -10.99 -4.49
C THR A 538 -4.96 -11.60 -5.58
N PRO A 539 -6.09 -12.22 -5.26
CA PRO A 539 -6.98 -12.76 -6.28
C PRO A 539 -7.78 -11.65 -6.93
N GLN A 540 -8.01 -11.76 -8.23
CA GLN A 540 -8.84 -10.84 -8.99
C GLN A 540 -9.62 -11.58 -10.08
N ILE A 541 -10.67 -10.93 -10.59
CA ILE A 541 -11.37 -11.39 -11.77
C ILE A 541 -10.79 -10.69 -12.98
N ASN A 542 -10.31 -11.48 -13.93
CA ASN A 542 -9.88 -11.01 -15.23
C ASN A 542 -11.01 -11.21 -16.24
N GLU A 543 -11.34 -10.14 -16.96
CA GLU A 543 -12.25 -10.20 -18.08
C GLU A 543 -11.48 -9.94 -19.38
N PHE A 544 -11.50 -10.92 -20.25
CA PHE A 544 -10.85 -10.83 -21.56
C PHE A 544 -11.72 -11.42 -22.65
N ARG A 545 -12.08 -10.61 -23.64
CA ARG A 545 -12.96 -10.97 -24.76
C ARG A 545 -14.30 -11.60 -24.30
N GLY A 546 -14.91 -11.00 -23.28
CA GLY A 546 -16.18 -11.45 -22.69
C GLY A 546 -16.09 -12.74 -21.84
N ARG A 547 -14.90 -13.29 -21.64
CA ARG A 547 -14.67 -14.41 -20.72
C ARG A 547 -14.12 -13.91 -19.40
N ARG A 548 -14.79 -14.28 -18.31
CA ARG A 548 -14.38 -13.98 -16.94
C ARG A 548 -13.67 -15.18 -16.33
N SER A 549 -12.58 -14.97 -15.63
CA SER A 549 -11.81 -16.02 -14.96
C SER A 549 -11.09 -15.47 -13.75
N VAL A 550 -10.89 -16.32 -12.75
CA VAL A 550 -10.05 -16.00 -11.59
C VAL A 550 -8.59 -15.93 -12.04
N GLN A 551 -7.91 -14.85 -11.69
CA GLN A 551 -6.51 -14.62 -11.97
C GLN A 551 -5.78 -14.25 -10.68
N LEU A 552 -4.56 -14.76 -10.52
CA LEU A 552 -3.70 -14.45 -9.40
C LEU A 552 -2.82 -13.24 -9.77
N LEU A 553 -2.99 -12.11 -9.09
CA LEU A 553 -2.03 -11.01 -9.15
C LEU A 553 -0.86 -11.36 -8.23
N VAL A 554 0.19 -11.90 -8.81
CA VAL A 554 1.32 -12.46 -8.05
C VAL A 554 2.15 -11.35 -7.44
N THR A 555 2.37 -11.44 -6.13
CA THR A 555 3.23 -10.55 -5.35
C THR A 555 4.65 -11.11 -5.26
N ASP A 556 4.77 -12.41 -4.97
CA ASP A 556 6.07 -13.10 -4.94
C ASP A 556 5.89 -14.61 -5.16
N VAL A 557 6.98 -15.28 -5.57
CA VAL A 557 7.07 -16.74 -5.73
C VAL A 557 8.38 -17.21 -5.15
N ARG A 558 8.34 -18.28 -4.33
CA ARG A 558 9.55 -18.89 -3.75
C ARG A 558 9.53 -20.41 -3.90
N PRO A 559 10.69 -21.09 -3.77
CA PRO A 559 10.70 -22.55 -3.59
C PRO A 559 9.84 -22.91 -2.39
N SER A 560 9.03 -23.97 -2.51
CA SER A 560 8.19 -24.42 -1.40
C SER A 560 9.03 -24.94 -0.26
N ASP A 561 8.70 -24.54 0.97
CA ASP A 561 9.31 -25.08 2.19
C ASP A 561 8.55 -26.35 2.61
N PRO A 562 9.15 -27.57 2.50
CA PRO A 562 8.50 -28.80 2.87
C PRO A 562 8.47 -29.06 4.38
N LEU A 563 9.31 -28.40 5.18
CA LEU A 563 9.54 -28.73 6.58
C LEU A 563 8.30 -28.63 7.48
N PRO A 564 7.47 -27.57 7.38
CA PRO A 564 6.24 -27.49 8.19
C PRO A 564 5.32 -28.67 8.00
N LEU A 565 5.09 -29.10 6.74
CA LEU A 565 4.23 -30.22 6.43
C LEU A 565 4.87 -31.57 6.82
N CYS A 566 6.17 -31.71 6.60
CA CYS A 566 6.93 -32.90 7.07
C CYS A 566 6.82 -33.05 8.60
N ARG A 567 7.00 -31.95 9.34
CA ARG A 567 6.90 -31.93 10.80
C ARG A 567 5.49 -32.33 11.27
N ALA A 568 4.45 -31.81 10.63
CA ALA A 568 3.06 -32.17 10.93
C ALA A 568 2.76 -33.65 10.64
N LEU A 569 3.23 -34.18 9.50
CA LEU A 569 3.13 -35.61 9.15
C LEU A 569 3.82 -36.51 10.17
N LEU A 570 5.05 -36.20 10.56
CA LEU A 570 5.83 -36.99 11.52
C LEU A 570 5.24 -36.96 12.93
N LYS A 571 4.60 -35.87 13.34
CA LYS A 571 3.91 -35.70 14.64
C LYS A 571 2.47 -36.24 14.65
N ASN A 572 1.97 -36.84 13.59
CA ASN A 572 0.56 -37.25 13.46
C ASN A 572 -0.46 -36.13 13.68
N GLN A 573 -0.13 -34.91 13.33
CA GLN A 573 -1.06 -33.80 13.45
C GLN A 573 -2.17 -33.91 12.39
N CYS A 574 -3.34 -33.32 12.69
CA CYS A 574 -4.41 -33.20 11.72
C CYS A 574 -4.00 -32.23 10.60
N ILE A 575 -3.96 -32.73 9.36
CA ILE A 575 -3.55 -31.95 8.18
C ILE A 575 -4.77 -31.79 7.28
N PRO A 576 -5.06 -30.55 6.79
CA PRO A 576 -6.11 -30.31 5.82
C PRO A 576 -5.96 -31.20 4.58
N ALA A 577 -7.08 -31.67 4.04
CA ALA A 577 -7.07 -32.65 2.95
C ALA A 577 -6.36 -32.13 1.69
N TRP A 578 -6.55 -30.85 1.34
CA TRP A 578 -5.91 -30.20 0.20
C TRP A 578 -4.39 -30.02 0.33
N ASP A 579 -3.84 -30.08 1.52
CA ASP A 579 -2.38 -30.04 1.73
C ASP A 579 -1.71 -31.36 1.34
N THR A 580 -2.47 -32.46 1.37
CA THR A 580 -1.97 -33.83 1.14
C THR A 580 -2.44 -34.44 -0.18
N VAL A 581 -3.29 -33.77 -0.95
CA VAL A 581 -3.91 -34.33 -2.18
C VAL A 581 -2.89 -34.82 -3.23
N ASP A 582 -1.74 -34.15 -3.35
CA ASP A 582 -0.66 -34.52 -4.27
C ASP A 582 0.38 -35.44 -3.63
N LEU A 583 0.18 -35.89 -2.39
CA LEU A 583 1.17 -36.69 -1.63
C LEU A 583 0.87 -38.18 -1.61
N TYR A 584 -0.21 -38.63 -2.25
CA TYR A 584 -0.54 -40.04 -2.32
C TYR A 584 0.60 -40.84 -2.99
N PRO A 585 1.28 -41.78 -2.26
CA PRO A 585 2.40 -42.50 -2.82
C PRO A 585 1.93 -43.68 -3.69
N LEU A 586 2.66 -43.89 -4.77
CA LEU A 586 2.51 -45.09 -5.60
C LEU A 586 3.42 -46.22 -5.10
N ARG A 587 3.22 -47.43 -5.58
CA ARG A 587 4.07 -48.59 -5.22
C ARG A 587 5.56 -48.35 -5.49
N ALA A 588 5.88 -47.63 -6.56
CA ALA A 588 7.23 -47.25 -6.90
C ALA A 588 7.88 -46.33 -5.84
N ASP A 589 7.11 -45.42 -5.27
CA ASP A 589 7.57 -44.50 -4.23
C ASP A 589 8.00 -45.26 -2.97
N PHE A 590 7.20 -46.26 -2.54
CA PHE A 590 7.54 -47.13 -1.42
C PHE A 590 8.80 -47.97 -1.70
N ALA A 591 8.98 -48.44 -2.92
CA ALA A 591 10.20 -49.18 -3.30
C ALA A 591 11.45 -48.30 -3.25
N VAL A 592 11.32 -47.02 -3.60
CA VAL A 592 12.41 -46.05 -3.46
C VAL A 592 12.70 -45.74 -2.00
N ALA A 593 11.66 -45.49 -1.19
CA ALA A 593 11.80 -45.22 0.25
C ALA A 593 12.43 -46.42 0.99
N TRP A 594 11.99 -47.63 0.68
CA TRP A 594 12.54 -48.87 1.26
C TRP A 594 14.03 -49.05 0.93
N ARG A 595 14.40 -48.89 -0.33
CA ARG A 595 15.82 -49.02 -0.74
C ARG A 595 16.73 -47.96 -0.09
N TRP A 596 16.17 -46.76 0.15
CA TRP A 596 16.90 -45.69 0.80
C TRP A 596 17.13 -46.02 2.30
N LEU A 597 16.13 -46.61 2.97
CA LEU A 597 16.21 -46.97 4.39
C LEU A 597 16.85 -48.38 4.54
N ASN A 598 18.08 -48.56 4.11
CA ASN A 598 18.80 -49.82 4.15
C ASN A 598 19.59 -50.06 5.48
N ALA A 599 19.74 -49.03 6.30
CA ALA A 599 20.39 -49.05 7.60
C ALA A 599 19.80 -48.02 8.56
N PRO A 600 19.99 -48.16 9.88
CA PRO A 600 19.60 -47.12 10.82
C PRO A 600 20.27 -45.75 10.50
N VAL A 601 19.49 -44.69 10.54
CA VAL A 601 19.95 -43.32 10.25
C VAL A 601 19.27 -42.32 11.19
N ALA A 602 20.02 -41.29 11.60
CA ALA A 602 19.53 -40.17 12.40
C ALA A 602 20.10 -38.87 11.86
N PHE A 603 19.27 -37.85 11.73
CA PHE A 603 19.66 -36.52 11.24
C PHE A 603 18.61 -35.44 11.64
N PRO A 604 19.03 -34.15 11.74
CA PRO A 604 18.14 -33.04 11.94
C PRO A 604 17.09 -32.97 10.80
N LEU A 605 15.86 -32.60 11.13
CA LEU A 605 14.77 -32.52 10.14
C LEU A 605 15.10 -31.54 8.98
N GLU A 606 15.86 -30.48 9.28
CA GLU A 606 16.31 -29.48 8.31
C GLU A 606 17.13 -30.08 7.15
N GLU A 607 17.78 -31.22 7.37
CA GLU A 607 18.53 -31.93 6.35
C GLU A 607 17.65 -32.83 5.45
N LEU A 608 16.38 -33.06 5.83
CA LEU A 608 15.48 -33.95 5.09
C LEU A 608 15.32 -33.55 3.61
N PRO A 609 15.16 -32.25 3.25
CA PRO A 609 15.02 -31.88 1.84
C PRO A 609 16.21 -32.25 0.97
N ALA A 610 17.42 -32.27 1.53
CA ALA A 610 18.65 -32.65 0.84
C ALA A 610 18.87 -34.18 0.82
N ARG A 611 18.34 -34.92 1.80
CA ARG A 611 18.54 -36.36 1.98
C ARG A 611 17.44 -37.21 1.36
N ALA A 612 16.23 -36.71 1.27
CA ALA A 612 15.08 -37.49 0.81
C ALA A 612 15.24 -37.90 -0.67
N PRO A 613 14.96 -39.18 -1.03
CA PRO A 613 15.13 -39.68 -2.40
C PRO A 613 14.02 -39.23 -3.34
N MET A 614 13.02 -38.51 -2.82
CA MET A 614 11.88 -37.97 -3.53
C MET A 614 11.40 -36.69 -2.83
N ARG A 615 10.28 -36.14 -3.26
CA ARG A 615 9.63 -35.01 -2.57
C ARG A 615 9.54 -35.28 -1.05
N PRO A 616 10.10 -34.42 -0.18
CA PRO A 616 10.27 -34.71 1.25
C PRO A 616 8.98 -35.06 1.97
N GLU A 617 7.88 -34.34 1.68
CA GLU A 617 6.57 -34.57 2.30
C GLU A 617 6.01 -35.96 1.88
N LYS A 618 6.18 -36.33 0.61
CA LYS A 618 5.76 -37.64 0.10
C LYS A 618 6.59 -38.77 0.73
N PHE A 619 7.87 -38.51 0.93
CA PHE A 619 8.77 -39.40 1.66
C PHE A 619 8.32 -39.61 3.11
N CYS A 620 7.95 -38.53 3.82
CA CYS A 620 7.37 -38.63 5.16
C CYS A 620 6.09 -39.49 5.18
N VAL A 621 5.23 -39.35 4.18
CA VAL A 621 4.04 -40.22 4.04
C VAL A 621 4.46 -41.68 3.90
N CYS A 622 5.43 -41.99 3.03
CA CYS A 622 5.96 -43.37 2.88
C CYS A 622 6.52 -43.89 4.21
N LEU A 623 7.33 -43.11 4.93
CA LEU A 623 7.87 -43.50 6.24
C LEU A 623 6.78 -43.80 7.27
N ARG A 624 5.74 -42.94 7.31
CA ARG A 624 4.60 -43.14 8.23
C ARG A 624 3.81 -44.43 7.91
N VAL A 625 3.53 -44.66 6.64
CA VAL A 625 2.87 -45.92 6.21
C VAL A 625 3.76 -47.12 6.55
N MET A 626 5.06 -47.06 6.30
CA MET A 626 6.00 -48.11 6.66
C MET A 626 6.06 -48.35 8.17
N ALA A 627 5.98 -47.31 8.97
CA ALA A 627 5.93 -47.41 10.45
C ALA A 627 4.63 -48.07 10.91
N GLU A 628 3.47 -47.64 10.36
CA GLU A 628 2.16 -48.25 10.66
C GLU A 628 2.09 -49.75 10.30
N MET A 629 2.77 -50.11 9.21
CA MET A 629 2.82 -51.51 8.73
C MET A 629 3.97 -52.34 9.33
N GLY A 630 4.68 -51.81 10.33
CA GLY A 630 5.75 -52.52 11.02
C GLY A 630 7.03 -52.79 10.18
N LEU A 631 7.21 -52.04 9.09
CA LEU A 631 8.38 -52.13 8.21
C LEU A 631 9.54 -51.24 8.67
N ALA A 632 9.26 -50.15 9.36
CA ALA A 632 10.24 -49.22 9.85
C ALA A 632 9.88 -48.71 11.25
N ALA A 633 10.88 -48.44 12.09
CA ALA A 633 10.71 -47.61 13.26
C ALA A 633 11.02 -46.14 12.85
N VAL A 634 10.07 -45.27 13.10
CA VAL A 634 10.15 -43.83 12.82
C VAL A 634 9.97 -43.07 14.13
N ASP A 635 11.03 -42.49 14.64
CA ASP A 635 10.99 -41.68 15.84
C ASP A 635 11.39 -40.22 15.52
N PHE A 636 10.59 -39.28 15.98
CA PHE A 636 10.79 -37.85 15.76
C PHE A 636 10.51 -37.06 17.05
N ASP A 637 11.56 -36.53 17.66
CA ASP A 637 11.48 -35.75 18.90
C ASP A 637 11.09 -34.27 18.72
N GLY A 638 10.92 -33.81 17.49
CA GLY A 638 10.64 -32.41 17.12
C GLY A 638 11.78 -31.72 16.40
N GLU A 639 13.00 -32.25 16.49
CA GLU A 639 14.20 -31.74 15.84
C GLU A 639 14.89 -32.82 15.02
N THR A 640 15.12 -33.99 15.61
CA THR A 640 15.88 -35.10 15.00
C THR A 640 14.94 -36.21 14.55
N LEU A 641 15.10 -36.62 13.31
CA LEU A 641 14.43 -37.78 12.72
C LEU A 641 15.34 -39.01 12.82
N ARG A 642 14.89 -40.05 13.53
CA ARG A 642 15.55 -41.35 13.66
C ARG A 642 14.77 -42.43 12.95
N LEU A 643 15.41 -43.13 12.03
CA LEU A 643 14.79 -44.12 11.17
C LEU A 643 15.58 -45.44 11.28
N ARG A 644 14.85 -46.56 11.39
CA ARG A 644 15.45 -47.89 11.41
C ARG A 644 14.58 -48.84 10.65
N PRO A 645 15.10 -49.63 9.69
CA PRO A 645 14.34 -50.73 9.08
C PRO A 645 14.06 -51.80 10.13
N LEU A 646 12.86 -52.40 10.02
CA LEU A 646 12.47 -53.52 10.89
C LEU A 646 12.50 -54.85 10.11
N PRO A 647 12.87 -55.97 10.76
CA PRO A 647 12.87 -57.27 10.11
C PRO A 647 11.45 -57.63 9.67
N THR A 648 11.31 -58.15 8.47
CA THR A 648 10.00 -58.61 7.92
C THR A 648 10.07 -60.05 7.52
N SER A 649 9.04 -60.87 7.88
CA SER A 649 8.96 -62.30 7.59
C SER A 649 8.17 -62.63 6.35
N GLY A 650 7.76 -61.64 5.53
CA GLY A 650 6.93 -61.90 4.34
C GLY A 650 6.52 -60.64 3.57
N LYS A 651 5.62 -60.80 2.61
CA LYS A 651 5.01 -59.68 1.87
C LYS A 651 4.00 -58.95 2.76
N VAL A 652 4.13 -57.65 2.86
CA VAL A 652 3.22 -56.78 3.62
C VAL A 652 2.29 -56.08 2.63
N ASP A 653 0.99 -56.09 2.92
CA ASP A 653 -0.02 -55.37 2.14
C ASP A 653 -0.08 -53.90 2.65
N LEU A 654 0.58 -52.99 1.96
CA LEU A 654 0.56 -51.56 2.29
C LEU A 654 -0.85 -50.97 2.21
N GLY A 655 -1.77 -51.56 1.44
CA GLY A 655 -3.16 -51.10 1.33
C GLY A 655 -3.97 -51.18 2.62
N ALA A 656 -3.48 -51.95 3.61
CA ALA A 656 -4.08 -52.05 4.95
C ALA A 656 -3.75 -50.82 5.85
N SER A 657 -2.82 -49.95 5.46
CA SER A 657 -2.50 -48.74 6.22
C SER A 657 -3.68 -47.77 6.26
N LYS A 658 -4.07 -47.36 7.47
CA LYS A 658 -5.15 -46.37 7.69
C LYS A 658 -4.80 -45.03 7.07
N LEU A 659 -3.54 -44.59 7.19
CA LEU A 659 -3.07 -43.36 6.57
C LEU A 659 -3.23 -43.41 5.05
N LEU A 660 -2.82 -44.52 4.42
CA LEU A 660 -2.92 -44.67 2.97
C LEU A 660 -4.37 -44.71 2.49
N GLN A 661 -5.25 -45.39 3.24
CA GLN A 661 -6.69 -45.42 2.98
C GLN A 661 -7.30 -44.03 3.07
N THR A 662 -7.01 -43.27 4.15
CA THR A 662 -7.46 -41.90 4.32
C THR A 662 -6.99 -40.99 3.17
N LEU A 663 -5.74 -41.11 2.74
CA LEU A 663 -5.21 -40.31 1.62
C LEU A 663 -5.88 -40.71 0.28
N ARG A 664 -6.21 -41.98 0.10
CA ARG A 664 -6.95 -42.46 -1.08
C ARG A 664 -8.37 -41.89 -1.12
N GLU A 665 -9.10 -41.98 -0.02
CA GLU A 665 -10.45 -41.46 0.12
C GLU A 665 -10.48 -39.94 -0.11
N ARG A 666 -9.58 -39.21 0.54
CA ARG A 666 -9.43 -37.76 0.33
C ARG A 666 -9.17 -37.43 -1.13
N ARG A 667 -8.24 -38.15 -1.77
CA ARG A 667 -7.93 -37.95 -3.19
C ARG A 667 -9.14 -38.24 -4.08
N GLN A 668 -9.91 -39.29 -3.81
CA GLN A 668 -11.09 -39.63 -4.59
C GLN A 668 -12.25 -38.66 -4.38
N SER A 669 -12.41 -38.12 -3.17
CA SER A 669 -13.47 -37.15 -2.86
C SER A 669 -13.17 -35.74 -3.35
N LEU A 670 -11.88 -35.38 -3.55
CA LEU A 670 -11.44 -34.03 -3.92
C LEU A 670 -11.11 -33.90 -5.41
N LEU A 671 -10.76 -34.98 -6.12
CA LEU A 671 -10.44 -35.01 -7.55
C LEU A 671 -11.50 -35.75 -8.34
#